data_845873c9c0f197cf0e2d39e9848ab79d
#
_entry.id   845873c9c0f197cf0e2d39e9848ab79d
#
_cell.length_a   1.000
_cell.length_b   1.000
_cell.length_c   1.000
_cell.angle_alpha   90.00
_cell.angle_beta   90.00
_cell.angle_gamma   90.00
#
_symmetry.space_group_name_H-M   'P 1'
#
loop_
_entity.id
_entity.type
_entity.pdbx_description
1 polymer ?
#
loop_
_entity_poly.entity_id
_entity_poly.type
_entity_poly.pdbx_seq_one_letter_code
_entity_poly.pdbx_strand_id
1 'polypeptide(L)'
;MNIGEYSIKSPVVSWLLVIIMVVGGFVGFEKMGKLEDPNFTIKTAKIITYYPGATAQQVQDEITYHIEDAIQLMGQLKRIKMSISRPGMSDIEIQFKDKYSTDDFPDIYDELRRKIADMKHKLPPGAQDPVIVDSFADVYGVYLAITGAGYTYRDLKDVADQFKKELILVPGVRKIVIGGEQKEVVYIEISRARLGETGLSMESISKILKSQNIVADAGRVRVGDDYIRIQPSGEFVSVKEMGDVLIGSEENKLIYLKDIADIIRAYEEVPGKLVYFNGKPALTLAISMLPGENVVAVGQALDKRFNELQAIFPMGMELSAIYNQPIEVDKSVSGFVLNVGEAIVIVIVVLLFFMGITTGLIIGAILLITVAGTLFIMELYGIELQRISLGALIIALGMLVDNAIVIAEGMLTRIRQGIDASVAAKEVVGKNIWALLGGTVIGILAFSAIGLSQSDTGEFARSLFYVLLISLSLSWITAVSTTPLLCALFLKPDKDSDLQAEQQDPYKQGFFLVYRGFVKTVIKFRWFAVSLVVGLFIMALIGFGHVTQAFFPTANTPIFFIDIWEQEGTDIRKTREDTLEVGNFIRTLPGVSKTTSLVGGGDARFSLVYEPKEDSSAYAQIIVQTETREQIPEIWVAAEQYMKDNMPQLDPIIKPLRIGPGRDGKIEARFHGRDPVILRQLSEQAQAIMAMDPEAKEMRDDWRQPVQQIRPIFNEQVGRQLGITRQDLSAALQAAFEGSQFGLYRDGIRLLPIKLRVPENERRDVAHIQDIQVWSPVLQRAVPVAQVVSSFETVWENTVIRGRRRIQTIIASCNPTVDIATPLFERLRPKIEAMELPPGYSLSWGGEYEDSFEAQDALFSAIPVGFLMMILVSIFLFGKLKQPLIIWLTVPLALIGMTAGLLGFNGSFDFMCLLGGLSLIGLLIKNAIVLIEEIDQQIAAGKAPLTGILDSATSRLRPVAMAAATTILGMIPLLQDVFFVNMSITIMSGLAFATVLTLIFVPVLYSILFSIPYSEEA
;
A
#
# COMPACT_ATOMS: atom_id res chain seq x y z
N MET A 1 -41.01 32.19 -9.24
CA MET A 1 -40.32 32.14 -7.96
C MET A 1 -39.12 31.23 -8.15
N ASN A 2 -37.89 31.75 -8.00
CA ASN A 2 -36.69 30.92 -8.07
C ASN A 2 -36.30 30.41 -6.67
N ILE A 3 -35.27 29.53 -6.59
CA ILE A 3 -34.87 28.91 -5.34
C ILE A 3 -34.45 29.94 -4.28
N GLY A 4 -33.75 31.03 -4.66
CA GLY A 4 -33.33 32.08 -3.74
C GLY A 4 -34.50 32.89 -3.15
N GLU A 5 -35.47 33.23 -3.98
CA GLU A 5 -36.71 33.88 -3.51
C GLU A 5 -37.52 32.95 -2.61
N TYR A 6 -37.59 31.63 -2.96
CA TYR A 6 -38.31 30.63 -2.15
C TYR A 6 -37.67 30.45 -0.77
N SER A 7 -36.34 30.44 -0.69
CA SER A 7 -35.63 30.27 0.57
C SER A 7 -35.91 31.39 1.59
N ILE A 8 -36.10 32.61 1.11
CA ILE A 8 -36.43 33.76 1.95
C ILE A 8 -37.93 33.73 2.36
N LYS A 9 -38.84 33.41 1.42
CA LYS A 9 -40.29 33.37 1.68
C LYS A 9 -40.74 32.16 2.53
N SER A 10 -39.95 31.08 2.50
CA SER A 10 -40.20 29.84 3.25
C SER A 10 -39.02 29.52 4.18
N PRO A 11 -38.72 30.36 5.18
CA PRO A 11 -37.54 30.22 6.01
C PRO A 11 -37.47 28.91 6.81
N VAL A 12 -38.65 28.35 7.17
CA VAL A 12 -38.73 27.09 7.90
C VAL A 12 -38.08 25.94 7.15
N VAL A 13 -38.29 25.83 5.82
CA VAL A 13 -37.71 24.78 4.99
C VAL A 13 -36.21 24.95 4.89
N SER A 14 -35.75 26.19 4.72
CA SER A 14 -34.31 26.50 4.62
C SER A 14 -33.57 26.24 5.95
N TRP A 15 -34.16 26.59 7.08
CA TRP A 15 -33.64 26.28 8.41
C TRP A 15 -33.66 24.77 8.71
N LEU A 16 -34.69 24.04 8.26
CA LEU A 16 -34.72 22.58 8.37
C LEU A 16 -33.54 21.95 7.63
N LEU A 17 -33.25 22.41 6.41
CA LEU A 17 -32.08 21.96 5.66
C LEU A 17 -30.76 22.21 6.42
N VAL A 18 -30.59 23.42 7.00
CA VAL A 18 -29.41 23.77 7.79
C VAL A 18 -29.30 22.87 9.02
N ILE A 19 -30.39 22.64 9.75
CA ILE A 19 -30.41 21.79 10.95
C ILE A 19 -30.04 20.34 10.58
N ILE A 20 -30.62 19.80 9.50
CA ILE A 20 -30.29 18.45 9.02
C ILE A 20 -28.78 18.34 8.68
N MET A 21 -28.23 19.33 7.97
CA MET A 21 -26.80 19.33 7.61
C MET A 21 -25.91 19.42 8.85
N VAL A 22 -26.21 20.29 9.81
CA VAL A 22 -25.37 20.51 11.00
C VAL A 22 -25.47 19.34 11.97
N VAL A 23 -26.68 18.93 12.33
CA VAL A 23 -26.91 17.82 13.27
C VAL A 23 -26.48 16.49 12.64
N GLY A 24 -26.84 16.28 11.37
CA GLY A 24 -26.43 15.10 10.61
C GLY A 24 -24.91 15.02 10.48
N GLY A 25 -24.23 16.16 10.23
CA GLY A 25 -22.77 16.23 10.15
C GLY A 25 -22.09 15.86 11.45
N PHE A 26 -22.60 16.33 12.60
CA PHE A 26 -22.06 15.97 13.90
C PHE A 26 -22.25 14.47 14.19
N VAL A 27 -23.44 13.94 13.97
CA VAL A 27 -23.73 12.51 14.16
C VAL A 27 -22.91 11.66 13.17
N GLY A 28 -22.78 12.13 11.92
CA GLY A 28 -21.98 11.44 10.89
C GLY A 28 -20.51 11.36 11.28
N PHE A 29 -19.92 12.46 11.76
CA PHE A 29 -18.53 12.49 12.20
C PHE A 29 -18.21 11.49 13.32
N GLU A 30 -19.15 11.33 14.27
CA GLU A 30 -18.98 10.36 15.36
C GLU A 30 -19.13 8.90 14.90
N LYS A 31 -20.06 8.64 13.97
CA LYS A 31 -20.39 7.28 13.51
C LYS A 31 -19.49 6.77 12.40
N MET A 32 -18.92 7.66 11.59
CA MET A 32 -18.06 7.26 10.47
C MET A 32 -16.89 6.38 10.91
N GLY A 33 -16.57 5.37 10.11
CA GLY A 33 -15.33 4.60 10.22
C GLY A 33 -14.11 5.52 10.12
N LYS A 34 -13.08 5.23 10.92
CA LYS A 34 -11.83 5.98 10.94
C LYS A 34 -10.69 5.05 10.56
N LEU A 35 -9.96 5.38 9.51
CA LEU A 35 -8.82 4.63 8.99
C LEU A 35 -7.61 5.54 8.77
N GLU A 36 -6.44 4.95 8.69
CA GLU A 36 -5.20 5.66 8.31
C GLU A 36 -5.22 5.99 6.81
N ASP A 37 -5.37 4.95 6.00
CA ASP A 37 -5.41 5.01 4.55
C ASP A 37 -6.69 4.33 4.02
N PRO A 38 -7.12 4.64 2.78
CA PRO A 38 -8.30 4.02 2.19
C PRO A 38 -8.18 2.51 2.08
N ASN A 39 -9.26 1.80 2.30
CA ASN A 39 -9.36 0.39 1.94
C ASN A 39 -9.30 0.26 0.41
N PHE A 40 -8.51 -0.67 -0.08
CA PHE A 40 -8.49 -1.05 -1.49
C PHE A 40 -8.52 -2.57 -1.64
N THR A 41 -9.08 -3.03 -2.73
CA THR A 41 -9.25 -4.45 -3.00
C THR A 41 -7.93 -5.04 -3.48
N ILE A 42 -7.41 -6.03 -2.75
CA ILE A 42 -6.21 -6.74 -3.17
C ILE A 42 -6.60 -7.84 -4.15
N LYS A 43 -6.27 -7.59 -5.40
CA LYS A 43 -6.65 -8.42 -6.54
C LYS A 43 -5.61 -9.50 -6.84
N THR A 44 -5.05 -10.11 -5.77
CA THR A 44 -4.02 -11.13 -5.87
C THR A 44 -4.33 -12.34 -4.99
N ALA A 45 -3.84 -13.51 -5.39
CA ALA A 45 -3.83 -14.72 -4.58
C ALA A 45 -2.52 -15.45 -4.76
N LYS A 46 -2.17 -16.31 -3.80
CA LYS A 46 -1.01 -17.20 -3.87
C LYS A 46 -1.44 -18.67 -3.94
N ILE A 47 -0.67 -19.47 -4.67
CA ILE A 47 -0.83 -20.91 -4.74
C ILE A 47 0.49 -21.54 -4.35
N ILE A 48 0.51 -22.22 -3.21
CA ILE A 48 1.70 -22.86 -2.67
C ILE A 48 1.56 -24.37 -2.79
N THR A 49 2.58 -25.02 -3.34
CA THR A 49 2.60 -26.47 -3.51
C THR A 49 3.94 -27.02 -3.06
N TYR A 50 3.91 -28.01 -2.17
CA TYR A 50 5.14 -28.64 -1.67
C TYR A 50 5.42 -29.92 -2.48
N TYR A 51 6.68 -30.08 -2.87
CA TYR A 51 7.19 -31.28 -3.53
C TYR A 51 8.55 -31.66 -2.93
N PRO A 52 8.56 -32.27 -1.73
CA PRO A 52 9.76 -32.57 -1.00
C PRO A 52 10.77 -33.39 -1.80
N GLY A 53 12.03 -32.98 -1.77
CA GLY A 53 13.12 -33.67 -2.45
C GLY A 53 13.35 -33.28 -3.92
N ALA A 54 12.44 -32.51 -4.50
CA ALA A 54 12.62 -32.00 -5.87
C ALA A 54 13.57 -30.80 -5.90
N THR A 55 14.38 -30.67 -6.96
CA THR A 55 15.19 -29.49 -7.24
C THR A 55 14.31 -28.31 -7.69
N ALA A 56 14.85 -27.10 -7.67
CA ALA A 56 14.11 -25.90 -8.15
C ALA A 56 13.65 -26.08 -9.62
N GLN A 57 14.49 -26.69 -10.48
CA GLN A 57 14.14 -26.94 -11.87
C GLN A 57 13.02 -28.00 -12.01
N GLN A 58 13.07 -29.08 -11.22
CA GLN A 58 11.99 -30.08 -11.21
C GLN A 58 10.66 -29.49 -10.74
N VAL A 59 10.70 -28.65 -9.69
CA VAL A 59 9.51 -27.93 -9.23
C VAL A 59 8.98 -27.03 -10.33
N GLN A 60 9.84 -26.32 -11.05
CA GLN A 60 9.44 -25.46 -12.17
C GLN A 60 8.74 -26.26 -13.29
N ASP A 61 9.33 -27.40 -13.69
CA ASP A 61 8.88 -28.16 -14.85
C ASP A 61 7.67 -29.05 -14.52
N GLU A 62 7.65 -29.66 -13.33
CA GLU A 62 6.66 -30.68 -12.97
C GLU A 62 5.48 -30.14 -12.14
N ILE A 63 5.64 -29.00 -11.44
CA ILE A 63 4.61 -28.41 -10.59
C ILE A 63 4.16 -27.05 -11.13
N THR A 64 5.09 -26.07 -11.15
CA THR A 64 4.77 -24.69 -11.48
C THR A 64 4.17 -24.56 -12.86
N TYR A 65 4.76 -25.17 -13.86
CA TYR A 65 4.26 -25.16 -15.24
C TYR A 65 2.81 -25.66 -15.36
N HIS A 66 2.47 -26.76 -14.68
CA HIS A 66 1.13 -27.34 -14.76
C HIS A 66 0.08 -26.50 -14.06
N ILE A 67 0.43 -25.88 -12.94
CA ILE A 67 -0.46 -24.94 -12.23
C ILE A 67 -0.67 -23.69 -13.08
N GLU A 68 0.39 -23.10 -13.63
CA GLU A 68 0.31 -21.93 -14.50
C GLU A 68 -0.58 -22.20 -15.74
N ASP A 69 -0.48 -23.39 -16.33
CA ASP A 69 -1.31 -23.82 -17.47
C ASP A 69 -2.79 -23.87 -17.11
N ALA A 70 -3.12 -24.40 -15.93
CA ALA A 70 -4.49 -24.51 -15.45
C ALA A 70 -5.13 -23.16 -15.15
N ILE A 71 -4.41 -22.27 -14.47
CA ILE A 71 -4.93 -20.96 -14.07
C ILE A 71 -5.05 -19.98 -15.23
N GLN A 72 -4.24 -20.12 -16.28
CA GLN A 72 -4.32 -19.28 -17.47
C GLN A 72 -5.66 -19.39 -18.21
N LEU A 73 -6.39 -20.45 -17.98
CA LEU A 73 -7.74 -20.66 -18.54
C LEU A 73 -8.83 -19.85 -17.84
N MET A 74 -8.48 -19.11 -16.77
CA MET A 74 -9.44 -18.27 -16.06
C MET A 74 -9.65 -16.94 -16.78
N GLY A 75 -10.90 -16.63 -17.11
CA GLY A 75 -11.27 -15.36 -17.75
C GLY A 75 -11.02 -14.12 -16.88
N GLN A 76 -10.94 -14.31 -15.57
CA GLN A 76 -10.72 -13.28 -14.57
C GLN A 76 -9.24 -12.93 -14.38
N LEU A 77 -8.32 -13.79 -14.80
CA LEU A 77 -6.90 -13.59 -14.66
C LEU A 77 -6.43 -12.38 -15.49
N LYS A 78 -5.70 -11.45 -14.85
CA LYS A 78 -4.96 -10.38 -15.54
C LYS A 78 -3.60 -10.90 -15.99
N ARG A 79 -2.85 -11.48 -15.04
CA ARG A 79 -1.52 -12.05 -15.31
C ARG A 79 -1.08 -12.98 -14.17
N ILE A 80 -0.18 -13.91 -14.47
CA ILE A 80 0.67 -14.53 -13.46
C ILE A 80 1.74 -13.50 -13.14
N LYS A 81 1.70 -12.93 -11.93
CA LYS A 81 2.55 -11.83 -11.51
C LYS A 81 3.98 -12.34 -11.32
N MET A 82 4.12 -13.44 -10.59
CA MET A 82 5.39 -14.10 -10.32
C MET A 82 5.15 -15.57 -9.99
N SER A 83 5.98 -16.45 -10.49
CA SER A 83 6.12 -17.82 -10.03
C SER A 83 7.52 -18.03 -9.49
N ILE A 84 7.62 -18.75 -8.39
CA ILE A 84 8.85 -18.98 -7.64
C ILE A 84 8.96 -20.47 -7.42
N SER A 85 9.96 -21.08 -8.03
CA SER A 85 10.28 -22.49 -7.87
C SER A 85 11.55 -22.62 -7.06
N ARG A 86 11.43 -23.30 -5.91
CA ARG A 86 12.54 -23.60 -4.99
C ARG A 86 12.67 -25.09 -4.79
N PRO A 87 13.77 -25.58 -4.27
CA PRO A 87 13.86 -26.98 -3.87
C PRO A 87 12.71 -27.34 -2.92
N GLY A 88 11.85 -28.25 -3.36
CA GLY A 88 10.73 -28.75 -2.60
C GLY A 88 9.47 -27.86 -2.56
N MET A 89 9.41 -26.69 -3.21
CA MET A 89 8.26 -25.79 -3.10
C MET A 89 8.05 -24.93 -4.35
N SER A 90 6.78 -24.82 -4.77
CA SER A 90 6.31 -23.84 -5.76
C SER A 90 5.43 -22.80 -5.07
N ASP A 91 5.68 -21.50 -5.30
CA ASP A 91 4.84 -20.37 -4.86
C ASP A 91 4.50 -19.53 -6.09
N ILE A 92 3.21 -19.44 -6.42
CA ILE A 92 2.71 -18.72 -7.60
C ILE A 92 1.81 -17.60 -7.15
N GLU A 93 2.20 -16.36 -7.43
CA GLU A 93 1.39 -15.18 -7.21
C GLU A 93 0.67 -14.79 -8.50
N ILE A 94 -0.66 -14.70 -8.40
CA ILE A 94 -1.55 -14.37 -9.52
C ILE A 94 -2.24 -13.04 -9.26
N GLN A 95 -2.47 -12.28 -10.34
CA GLN A 95 -3.19 -11.01 -10.29
C GLN A 95 -4.44 -11.11 -11.17
N PHE A 96 -5.58 -10.72 -10.60
CA PHE A 96 -6.85 -10.66 -11.30
C PHE A 96 -7.06 -9.30 -11.97
N LYS A 97 -8.01 -9.23 -12.92
CA LYS A 97 -8.32 -7.99 -13.65
C LYS A 97 -8.86 -6.90 -12.73
N ASP A 98 -8.47 -5.69 -12.99
CA ASP A 98 -8.74 -4.52 -12.14
C ASP A 98 -10.24 -4.20 -11.99
N LYS A 99 -11.08 -4.61 -12.93
CA LYS A 99 -12.52 -4.36 -12.94
C LYS A 99 -13.32 -5.05 -11.82
N TYR A 100 -12.73 -6.05 -11.15
CA TYR A 100 -13.41 -6.79 -10.09
C TYR A 100 -13.32 -6.07 -8.76
N SER A 101 -14.44 -6.06 -8.02
CA SER A 101 -14.59 -5.49 -6.68
C SER A 101 -14.44 -6.56 -5.60
N THR A 102 -14.39 -6.15 -4.35
CA THR A 102 -14.32 -7.06 -3.19
C THR A 102 -15.43 -8.11 -3.19
N ASP A 103 -16.64 -7.76 -3.65
CA ASP A 103 -17.80 -8.66 -3.66
C ASP A 103 -17.69 -9.79 -4.71
N ASP A 104 -16.87 -9.60 -5.75
CA ASP A 104 -16.67 -10.60 -6.80
C ASP A 104 -15.66 -11.70 -6.41
N PHE A 105 -14.79 -11.43 -5.42
CA PHE A 105 -13.67 -12.32 -5.11
C PHE A 105 -14.04 -13.68 -4.54
N PRO A 106 -15.08 -13.85 -3.73
CA PRO A 106 -15.49 -15.19 -3.28
C PRO A 106 -15.73 -16.16 -4.45
N ASP A 107 -16.45 -15.71 -5.48
CA ASP A 107 -16.74 -16.52 -6.67
C ASP A 107 -15.47 -16.78 -7.51
N ILE A 108 -14.59 -15.79 -7.61
CA ILE A 108 -13.31 -15.92 -8.33
C ILE A 108 -12.40 -16.93 -7.64
N TYR A 109 -12.32 -16.89 -6.30
CA TYR A 109 -11.52 -17.85 -5.53
C TYR A 109 -12.10 -19.26 -5.60
N ASP A 110 -13.44 -19.41 -5.67
CA ASP A 110 -14.06 -20.71 -5.84
C ASP A 110 -13.81 -21.29 -7.25
N GLU A 111 -13.77 -20.44 -8.27
CA GLU A 111 -13.35 -20.87 -9.61
C GLU A 111 -11.87 -21.27 -9.64
N LEU A 112 -10.99 -20.51 -8.96
CA LEU A 112 -9.59 -20.86 -8.81
C LEU A 112 -9.44 -22.23 -8.14
N ARG A 113 -10.15 -22.48 -7.03
CA ARG A 113 -10.14 -23.78 -6.33
C ARG A 113 -10.56 -24.92 -7.24
N ARG A 114 -11.60 -24.73 -8.06
CA ARG A 114 -12.05 -25.74 -9.05
C ARG A 114 -10.97 -26.02 -10.10
N LYS A 115 -10.37 -24.97 -10.69
CA LYS A 115 -9.31 -25.13 -11.70
C LYS A 115 -8.11 -25.88 -11.16
N ILE A 116 -7.71 -25.59 -9.92
CA ILE A 116 -6.60 -26.28 -9.26
C ILE A 116 -6.99 -27.72 -8.92
N ALA A 117 -8.21 -27.99 -8.45
CA ALA A 117 -8.69 -29.35 -8.18
C ALA A 117 -8.73 -30.20 -9.45
N ASP A 118 -9.17 -29.64 -10.58
CA ASP A 118 -9.27 -30.35 -11.87
C ASP A 118 -7.88 -30.78 -12.40
N MET A 119 -6.82 -30.02 -12.10
CA MET A 119 -5.47 -30.32 -12.60
C MET A 119 -4.64 -31.23 -11.68
N LYS A 120 -5.09 -31.53 -10.46
CA LYS A 120 -4.35 -32.34 -9.47
C LYS A 120 -3.79 -33.64 -10.04
N HIS A 121 -4.54 -34.32 -10.92
CA HIS A 121 -4.13 -35.57 -11.54
C HIS A 121 -2.87 -35.44 -12.44
N LYS A 122 -2.48 -34.21 -12.80
CA LYS A 122 -1.27 -33.95 -13.59
C LYS A 122 -0.02 -33.79 -12.72
N LEU A 123 -0.19 -33.64 -11.41
CA LEU A 123 0.94 -33.49 -10.50
C LEU A 123 1.68 -34.82 -10.29
N PRO A 124 3.00 -34.81 -10.15
CA PRO A 124 3.80 -36.00 -9.94
C PRO A 124 3.50 -36.65 -8.58
N PRO A 125 3.71 -37.96 -8.46
CA PRO A 125 3.63 -38.66 -7.18
C PRO A 125 4.61 -38.05 -6.16
N GLY A 126 4.13 -37.80 -4.96
CA GLY A 126 4.91 -37.16 -3.88
C GLY A 126 4.71 -35.66 -3.76
N ALA A 127 4.12 -35.02 -4.75
CA ALA A 127 3.66 -33.62 -4.60
C ALA A 127 2.47 -33.58 -3.65
N GLN A 128 2.47 -32.59 -2.76
CA GLN A 128 1.33 -32.33 -1.87
C GLN A 128 0.24 -31.54 -2.62
N ASP A 129 -0.96 -31.52 -2.03
CA ASP A 129 -2.06 -30.74 -2.58
C ASP A 129 -1.74 -29.24 -2.58
N PRO A 130 -2.00 -28.53 -3.70
CA PRO A 130 -1.84 -27.09 -3.75
C PRO A 130 -2.71 -26.35 -2.73
N VAL A 131 -2.11 -25.46 -1.96
CA VAL A 131 -2.78 -24.61 -0.98
C VAL A 131 -2.99 -23.23 -1.57
N ILE A 132 -4.24 -22.80 -1.63
CA ILE A 132 -4.60 -21.46 -2.11
C ILE A 132 -4.67 -20.52 -0.90
N VAL A 133 -3.86 -19.45 -0.94
CA VAL A 133 -3.83 -18.39 0.07
C VAL A 133 -4.53 -17.16 -0.51
N ASP A 134 -5.80 -17.03 -0.19
CA ASP A 134 -6.66 -15.92 -0.61
C ASP A 134 -6.67 -14.74 0.38
N SER A 135 -6.12 -14.96 1.57
CA SER A 135 -6.06 -13.98 2.67
C SER A 135 -4.63 -13.48 2.96
N PHE A 136 -3.73 -13.61 1.98
CA PHE A 136 -2.35 -13.17 2.16
C PHE A 136 -2.21 -11.65 2.34
N ALA A 137 -3.22 -10.94 1.96
CA ALA A 137 -3.34 -9.49 1.95
C ALA A 137 -4.04 -8.91 3.18
N ASP A 138 -4.31 -9.70 4.21
CA ASP A 138 -4.89 -9.18 5.45
C ASP A 138 -3.96 -8.17 6.11
N VAL A 139 -4.48 -6.98 6.40
CA VAL A 139 -3.74 -5.94 7.12
C VAL A 139 -3.88 -6.16 8.62
N TYR A 140 -2.75 -6.34 9.30
CA TYR A 140 -2.74 -6.50 10.76
C TYR A 140 -2.55 -5.12 11.42
N GLY A 141 -3.65 -4.49 11.82
CA GLY A 141 -3.66 -3.16 12.41
C GLY A 141 -2.97 -3.08 13.77
N VAL A 142 -3.08 -4.13 14.59
CA VAL A 142 -2.38 -4.22 15.87
C VAL A 142 -1.36 -5.34 15.80
N TYR A 143 -0.08 -5.00 15.98
CA TYR A 143 1.04 -5.92 15.92
C TYR A 143 1.85 -5.83 17.20
N LEU A 144 1.83 -6.91 17.98
CA LEU A 144 2.36 -6.95 19.34
C LEU A 144 3.47 -7.99 19.44
N ALA A 145 4.41 -7.76 20.36
CA ALA A 145 5.42 -8.72 20.81
C ALA A 145 5.11 -9.18 22.23
N ILE A 146 5.14 -10.48 22.43
CA ILE A 146 5.09 -11.13 23.75
C ILE A 146 6.50 -11.57 24.09
N THR A 147 7.07 -11.03 25.17
CA THR A 147 8.41 -11.35 25.67
C THR A 147 8.33 -11.83 27.11
N GLY A 148 9.30 -12.65 27.55
CA GLY A 148 9.35 -13.09 28.92
C GLY A 148 10.75 -13.56 29.33
N ALA A 149 11.38 -12.88 30.28
CA ALA A 149 12.69 -13.28 30.78
C ALA A 149 12.59 -14.60 31.57
N GLY A 150 13.33 -15.64 31.15
CA GLY A 150 13.34 -16.93 31.78
C GLY A 150 12.21 -17.88 31.38
N TYR A 151 11.31 -17.45 30.48
CA TYR A 151 10.26 -18.29 29.93
C TYR A 151 10.70 -18.98 28.64
N THR A 152 10.19 -20.19 28.39
CA THR A 152 10.41 -20.93 27.16
C THR A 152 9.47 -20.45 26.05
N TYR A 153 9.78 -20.78 24.79
CA TYR A 153 8.84 -20.52 23.67
C TYR A 153 7.49 -21.20 23.88
N ARG A 154 7.46 -22.33 24.57
CA ARG A 154 6.22 -23.02 24.98
C ARG A 154 5.36 -22.16 25.90
N ASP A 155 5.96 -21.58 26.92
CA ASP A 155 5.24 -20.74 27.89
C ASP A 155 4.70 -19.49 27.21
N LEU A 156 5.50 -18.86 26.34
CA LEU A 156 5.06 -17.73 25.53
C LEU A 156 3.90 -18.11 24.59
N LYS A 157 3.96 -19.32 24.00
CA LYS A 157 2.91 -19.82 23.10
C LYS A 157 1.61 -20.11 23.85
N ASP A 158 1.66 -20.65 25.03
CA ASP A 158 0.47 -20.92 25.87
C ASP A 158 -0.28 -19.61 26.17
N VAL A 159 0.47 -18.57 26.53
CA VAL A 159 -0.09 -17.24 26.74
C VAL A 159 -0.61 -16.63 25.44
N ALA A 160 0.13 -16.72 24.34
CA ALA A 160 -0.31 -16.23 23.04
C ALA A 160 -1.60 -16.91 22.56
N ASP A 161 -1.74 -18.21 22.75
CA ASP A 161 -2.95 -18.96 22.41
C ASP A 161 -4.14 -18.56 23.28
N GLN A 162 -3.91 -18.29 24.57
CA GLN A 162 -4.94 -17.78 25.46
C GLN A 162 -5.39 -16.38 25.03
N PHE A 163 -4.47 -15.48 24.74
CA PHE A 163 -4.80 -14.15 24.21
C PHE A 163 -5.56 -14.25 22.90
N LYS A 164 -5.14 -15.10 21.98
CA LYS A 164 -5.83 -15.31 20.71
C LYS A 164 -7.29 -15.72 20.91
N LYS A 165 -7.57 -16.64 21.85
CA LYS A 165 -8.94 -17.10 22.16
C LYS A 165 -9.82 -15.98 22.71
N GLU A 166 -9.26 -15.12 23.55
CA GLU A 166 -9.99 -14.05 24.19
C GLU A 166 -10.18 -12.81 23.29
N LEU A 167 -9.15 -12.46 22.53
CA LEU A 167 -9.16 -11.26 21.69
C LEU A 167 -9.97 -11.44 20.41
N ILE A 168 -10.11 -12.66 19.89
CA ILE A 168 -10.96 -12.92 18.72
C ILE A 168 -12.45 -12.65 19.00
N LEU A 169 -12.84 -12.61 20.26
CA LEU A 169 -14.21 -12.32 20.69
C LEU A 169 -14.50 -10.81 20.77
N VAL A 170 -13.47 -9.97 20.64
CA VAL A 170 -13.64 -8.51 20.65
C VAL A 170 -14.34 -8.08 19.37
N PRO A 171 -15.45 -7.32 19.45
CA PRO A 171 -16.16 -6.83 18.28
C PRO A 171 -15.25 -6.05 17.34
N GLY A 172 -15.33 -6.33 16.04
CA GLY A 172 -14.47 -5.71 15.03
C GLY A 172 -13.14 -6.42 14.76
N VAL A 173 -12.77 -7.44 15.51
CA VAL A 173 -11.61 -8.29 15.25
C VAL A 173 -12.00 -9.38 14.23
N ARG A 174 -11.20 -9.53 13.17
CA ARG A 174 -11.41 -10.52 12.11
C ARG A 174 -10.54 -11.76 12.30
N LYS A 175 -9.24 -11.59 12.54
CA LYS A 175 -8.26 -12.65 12.53
C LYS A 175 -7.09 -12.32 13.44
N ILE A 176 -6.53 -13.35 14.08
CA ILE A 176 -5.34 -13.22 14.90
C ILE A 176 -4.34 -14.30 14.49
N VAL A 177 -3.11 -13.89 14.18
CA VAL A 177 -2.01 -14.77 13.78
C VAL A 177 -0.87 -14.63 14.78
N ILE A 178 -0.31 -15.79 15.19
CA ILE A 178 0.87 -15.84 16.05
C ILE A 178 2.08 -16.10 15.14
N GLY A 179 3.14 -15.30 15.29
CA GLY A 179 4.40 -15.45 14.56
C GLY A 179 5.56 -15.76 15.51
N GLY A 180 6.65 -16.34 14.95
CA GLY A 180 7.84 -16.69 15.72
C GLY A 180 7.73 -17.97 16.54
N GLU A 181 6.66 -18.75 16.34
CA GLU A 181 6.43 -20.00 17.03
C GLU A 181 7.53 -21.02 16.71
N GLN A 182 8.08 -21.65 17.77
CA GLN A 182 9.02 -22.74 17.62
C GLN A 182 8.30 -24.07 17.82
N LYS A 183 8.40 -24.96 16.80
CA LYS A 183 7.76 -26.27 16.83
C LYS A 183 8.48 -27.18 17.79
N GLU A 184 7.75 -27.73 18.75
CA GLU A 184 8.26 -28.78 19.64
C GLU A 184 8.29 -30.10 18.90
N VAL A 185 9.27 -30.93 19.24
CA VAL A 185 9.50 -32.24 18.66
C VAL A 185 10.03 -33.18 19.76
N VAL A 186 9.74 -34.48 19.65
CA VAL A 186 10.37 -35.50 20.47
C VAL A 186 11.40 -36.22 19.61
N TYR A 187 12.67 -36.04 19.93
CA TYR A 187 13.77 -36.78 19.28
C TYR A 187 14.08 -38.07 20.04
N ILE A 188 14.23 -39.13 19.29
CA ILE A 188 14.81 -40.40 19.74
C ILE A 188 16.15 -40.51 19.06
N GLU A 189 17.23 -40.29 19.81
CA GLU A 189 18.60 -40.30 19.30
C GLU A 189 19.27 -41.61 19.59
N ILE A 190 19.73 -42.33 18.55
CA ILE A 190 20.38 -43.64 18.67
C ILE A 190 21.73 -43.57 17.98
N SER A 191 22.82 -43.87 18.71
CA SER A 191 24.15 -43.88 18.13
C SER A 191 24.34 -45.07 17.19
N ARG A 192 25.18 -44.90 16.17
CA ARG A 192 25.51 -45.98 15.21
C ARG A 192 26.15 -47.16 15.89
N ALA A 193 26.95 -46.90 16.93
CA ALA A 193 27.58 -47.97 17.72
C ALA A 193 26.54 -48.85 18.39
N ARG A 194 25.57 -48.28 19.10
CA ARG A 194 24.47 -49.00 19.76
C ARG A 194 23.59 -49.77 18.75
N LEU A 195 23.35 -49.18 17.55
CA LEU A 195 22.62 -49.90 16.47
C LEU A 195 23.43 -51.12 15.97
N GLY A 196 24.76 -50.95 15.79
CA GLY A 196 25.64 -52.04 15.35
C GLY A 196 25.72 -53.19 16.37
N GLU A 197 25.78 -52.87 17.66
CA GLU A 197 25.79 -53.87 18.74
C GLU A 197 24.51 -54.70 18.81
N THR A 198 23.35 -54.06 18.62
CA THR A 198 22.03 -54.71 18.73
C THR A 198 21.58 -55.40 17.46
N GLY A 199 22.23 -55.17 16.32
CA GLY A 199 21.85 -55.73 15.01
C GLY A 199 20.50 -55.17 14.47
N LEU A 200 19.92 -54.17 15.14
CA LEU A 200 18.67 -53.54 14.74
C LEU A 200 18.90 -52.44 13.74
N SER A 201 17.98 -52.30 12.78
CA SER A 201 17.98 -51.12 11.87
C SER A 201 17.06 -50.02 12.41
N MET A 202 17.37 -48.75 12.01
CA MET A 202 16.50 -47.60 12.30
C MET A 202 15.08 -47.84 11.78
N GLU A 203 14.94 -48.50 10.61
CA GLU A 203 13.64 -48.82 10.03
C GLU A 203 12.84 -49.83 10.89
N SER A 204 13.52 -50.89 11.42
CA SER A 204 12.90 -51.88 12.31
C SER A 204 12.39 -51.24 13.56
N ILE A 205 13.19 -50.36 14.21
CA ILE A 205 12.82 -49.59 15.39
C ILE A 205 11.64 -48.69 15.07
N SER A 206 11.69 -47.93 13.96
CA SER A 206 10.60 -47.09 13.52
C SER A 206 9.28 -47.87 13.33
N LYS A 207 9.34 -49.06 12.76
CA LYS A 207 8.19 -49.94 12.55
C LYS A 207 7.59 -50.42 13.87
N ILE A 208 8.42 -50.80 14.80
CA ILE A 208 7.99 -51.22 16.18
C ILE A 208 7.30 -50.03 16.86
N LEU A 209 7.93 -48.88 16.89
CA LEU A 209 7.40 -47.69 17.54
C LEU A 209 6.08 -47.19 16.87
N LYS A 210 5.97 -47.28 15.54
CA LYS A 210 4.71 -47.02 14.83
C LYS A 210 3.58 -47.95 15.26
N SER A 211 3.87 -49.23 15.47
CA SER A 211 2.87 -50.22 15.89
C SER A 211 2.39 -50.05 17.33
N GLN A 212 3.21 -49.41 18.19
CA GLN A 212 2.90 -49.16 19.60
C GLN A 212 2.19 -47.80 19.82
N ASN A 213 2.33 -46.86 18.91
CA ASN A 213 1.75 -45.51 19.06
C ASN A 213 0.59 -45.33 18.08
N ILE A 214 -0.50 -46.00 18.33
CA ILE A 214 -1.69 -46.00 17.49
C ILE A 214 -2.95 -45.60 18.24
N VAL A 215 -3.88 -44.94 17.53
CA VAL A 215 -5.27 -44.80 17.95
C VAL A 215 -6.08 -45.74 17.04
N ALA A 216 -6.57 -46.81 17.57
CA ALA A 216 -7.31 -47.84 16.83
C ALA A 216 -8.71 -48.06 17.38
N ASP A 217 -9.67 -48.32 16.51
CA ASP A 217 -10.99 -48.72 16.94
C ASP A 217 -10.99 -50.27 17.10
N ALA A 218 -11.22 -50.77 18.32
CA ALA A 218 -11.35 -52.18 18.61
C ALA A 218 -12.80 -52.64 18.70
N GLY A 219 -13.75 -51.82 18.27
CA GLY A 219 -15.15 -52.14 18.21
C GLY A 219 -15.90 -51.98 19.53
N ARG A 220 -17.04 -52.65 19.61
CA ARG A 220 -17.94 -52.55 20.79
C ARG A 220 -18.42 -53.96 21.15
N VAL A 221 -18.56 -54.23 22.44
CA VAL A 221 -19.14 -55.46 22.96
C VAL A 221 -20.51 -55.14 23.62
N ARG A 222 -21.49 -55.97 23.36
CA ARG A 222 -22.80 -55.86 24.01
C ARG A 222 -22.76 -56.59 25.36
N VAL A 223 -23.09 -55.88 26.42
CA VAL A 223 -23.20 -56.45 27.78
C VAL A 223 -24.57 -56.08 28.34
N GLY A 224 -25.51 -57.07 28.30
CA GLY A 224 -26.91 -56.78 28.62
C GLY A 224 -27.56 -55.89 27.59
N ASP A 225 -28.07 -54.75 28.01
CA ASP A 225 -28.70 -53.72 27.16
C ASP A 225 -27.72 -52.65 26.69
N ASP A 226 -26.48 -52.64 27.19
CA ASP A 226 -25.47 -51.62 26.87
C ASP A 226 -24.45 -52.09 25.85
N TYR A 227 -23.99 -51.12 25.00
CA TYR A 227 -22.82 -51.29 24.14
C TYR A 227 -21.58 -50.62 24.80
N ILE A 228 -20.65 -51.44 25.23
CA ILE A 228 -19.37 -50.99 25.82
C ILE A 228 -18.34 -50.90 24.70
N ARG A 229 -17.75 -49.76 24.54
CA ARG A 229 -16.64 -49.53 23.61
C ARG A 229 -15.36 -50.14 24.12
N ILE A 230 -14.69 -50.92 23.31
CA ILE A 230 -13.35 -51.45 23.59
C ILE A 230 -12.34 -50.44 23.07
N GLN A 231 -11.48 -49.97 23.95
CA GLN A 231 -10.40 -49.03 23.57
C GLN A 231 -9.06 -49.67 23.95
N PRO A 232 -8.24 -50.13 22.99
CA PRO A 232 -6.91 -50.62 23.29
C PRO A 232 -6.04 -49.44 23.78
N SER A 233 -5.17 -49.68 24.72
CA SER A 233 -4.09 -48.76 25.07
C SER A 233 -3.08 -48.78 23.92
N GLY A 234 -2.59 -47.67 23.48
CA GLY A 234 -1.67 -47.58 22.34
C GLY A 234 -1.09 -46.19 22.11
N GLU A 235 -1.30 -45.28 23.03
CA GLU A 235 -0.73 -43.94 22.98
C GLU A 235 0.35 -43.78 24.05
N PHE A 236 1.44 -43.06 23.68
CA PHE A 236 2.43 -42.70 24.69
C PHE A 236 1.90 -41.57 25.58
N VAL A 237 1.75 -41.86 26.86
CA VAL A 237 1.25 -40.90 27.87
C VAL A 237 2.36 -39.96 28.31
N SER A 238 3.62 -40.39 28.28
CA SER A 238 4.77 -39.57 28.63
C SER A 238 6.01 -39.92 27.81
N VAL A 239 6.93 -38.97 27.68
CA VAL A 239 8.23 -39.16 27.01
C VAL A 239 9.02 -40.28 27.71
N LYS A 240 8.89 -40.44 29.03
CA LYS A 240 9.54 -41.51 29.78
C LYS A 240 8.99 -42.90 29.43
N GLU A 241 7.68 -43.03 29.22
CA GLU A 241 7.04 -44.29 28.84
C GLU A 241 7.51 -44.78 27.44
N MET A 242 7.86 -43.87 26.53
CA MET A 242 8.48 -44.25 25.28
C MET A 242 9.76 -45.06 25.49
N GLY A 243 10.52 -44.76 26.52
CA GLY A 243 11.74 -45.47 26.88
C GLY A 243 11.51 -46.93 27.33
N ASP A 244 10.33 -47.22 27.82
CA ASP A 244 9.99 -48.56 28.32
C ASP A 244 9.44 -49.49 27.21
N VAL A 245 9.41 -49.02 25.95
CA VAL A 245 9.02 -49.87 24.80
C VAL A 245 10.05 -50.93 24.55
N LEU A 246 9.59 -52.20 24.48
CA LEU A 246 10.42 -53.33 24.10
C LEU A 246 10.69 -53.34 22.59
N ILE A 247 11.95 -53.26 22.21
CA ILE A 247 12.38 -53.18 20.82
C ILE A 247 13.03 -54.44 20.26
N GLY A 248 13.44 -55.33 21.15
CA GLY A 248 14.05 -56.63 20.76
C GLY A 248 14.42 -57.50 21.96
N SER A 249 14.95 -58.66 21.65
CA SER A 249 15.56 -59.52 22.65
C SER A 249 16.82 -60.15 22.06
N GLU A 250 17.89 -60.19 22.84
CA GLU A 250 19.18 -60.77 22.50
C GLU A 250 19.59 -61.72 23.63
N GLU A 251 19.93 -62.95 23.32
CA GLU A 251 20.34 -63.97 24.26
C GLU A 251 19.46 -64.08 25.54
N ASN A 252 18.12 -63.99 25.40
CA ASN A 252 17.17 -63.96 26.52
C ASN A 252 17.15 -62.67 27.36
N LYS A 253 17.81 -61.57 26.90
CA LYS A 253 17.72 -60.25 27.55
C LYS A 253 16.75 -59.39 26.74
N LEU A 254 15.81 -58.77 27.40
CA LEU A 254 14.88 -57.83 26.83
C LEU A 254 15.60 -56.50 26.59
N ILE A 255 15.54 -55.94 25.39
CA ILE A 255 16.13 -54.63 25.03
C ILE A 255 15.00 -53.60 24.97
N TYR A 256 15.07 -52.63 25.86
CA TYR A 256 14.16 -51.50 25.88
C TYR A 256 14.75 -50.32 25.11
N LEU A 257 13.87 -49.44 24.61
CA LEU A 257 14.31 -48.29 23.84
C LEU A 257 15.29 -47.40 24.65
N LYS A 258 15.05 -47.18 25.96
CA LYS A 258 15.93 -46.43 26.85
C LYS A 258 17.34 -47.00 26.98
N ASP A 259 17.54 -48.25 26.66
CA ASP A 259 18.86 -48.93 26.77
C ASP A 259 19.77 -48.52 25.59
N ILE A 260 19.16 -48.15 24.45
CA ILE A 260 19.90 -47.81 23.22
C ILE A 260 19.69 -46.39 22.76
N ALA A 261 18.68 -45.69 23.22
CA ALA A 261 18.28 -44.37 22.75
C ALA A 261 18.22 -43.35 23.87
N ASP A 262 18.58 -42.11 23.53
CA ASP A 262 18.31 -40.95 24.36
C ASP A 262 17.04 -40.28 23.83
N ILE A 263 16.03 -40.09 24.68
CA ILE A 263 14.73 -39.52 24.28
C ILE A 263 14.63 -38.10 24.84
N ILE A 264 14.54 -37.14 23.93
CA ILE A 264 14.65 -35.71 24.25
C ILE A 264 13.44 -34.97 23.69
N ARG A 265 12.70 -34.26 24.54
CA ARG A 265 11.73 -33.26 24.07
C ARG A 265 12.46 -31.94 23.86
N ALA A 266 12.44 -31.42 22.68
CA ALA A 266 13.15 -30.19 22.29
C ALA A 266 12.35 -29.43 21.26
N TYR A 267 12.84 -28.30 20.80
CA TYR A 267 12.37 -27.62 19.60
C TYR A 267 13.05 -28.21 18.36
N GLU A 268 12.46 -27.99 17.17
CA GLU A 268 13.12 -28.35 15.91
C GLU A 268 14.50 -27.71 15.86
N GLU A 269 15.49 -28.50 15.48
CA GLU A 269 16.91 -28.09 15.51
C GLU A 269 17.20 -26.90 14.61
N VAL A 270 16.60 -26.89 13.42
CA VAL A 270 16.64 -25.75 12.51
C VAL A 270 15.31 -25.01 12.70
N PRO A 271 15.32 -23.87 13.38
CA PRO A 271 14.10 -23.10 13.59
C PRO A 271 13.57 -22.55 12.28
N GLY A 272 12.25 -22.39 12.15
CA GLY A 272 11.64 -21.79 10.98
C GLY A 272 11.83 -20.28 10.96
N LYS A 273 11.02 -19.57 11.73
CA LYS A 273 11.12 -18.10 11.89
C LYS A 273 11.40 -17.77 13.36
N LEU A 274 12.32 -16.84 13.56
CA LEU A 274 12.64 -16.35 14.90
C LEU A 274 12.29 -14.87 15.01
N VAL A 275 11.77 -14.47 16.16
CA VAL A 275 11.44 -13.07 16.43
C VAL A 275 12.14 -12.63 17.72
N TYR A 276 12.71 -11.43 17.66
CA TYR A 276 13.34 -10.78 18.81
C TYR A 276 12.81 -9.35 18.93
N PHE A 277 12.35 -8.99 20.10
CA PHE A 277 11.93 -7.63 20.42
C PHE A 277 12.91 -7.03 21.42
N ASN A 278 13.54 -5.92 21.05
CA ASN A 278 14.63 -5.29 21.79
C ASN A 278 15.72 -6.30 22.22
N GLY A 279 16.06 -7.25 21.31
CA GLY A 279 17.05 -8.30 21.52
C GLY A 279 16.61 -9.46 22.41
N LYS A 280 15.40 -9.45 22.96
CA LYS A 280 14.81 -10.56 23.72
C LYS A 280 14.01 -11.48 22.80
N PRO A 281 14.06 -12.82 22.98
CA PRO A 281 13.18 -13.73 22.25
C PRO A 281 11.71 -13.35 22.45
N ALA A 282 10.95 -13.37 21.37
CA ALA A 282 9.56 -12.95 21.39
C ALA A 282 8.67 -13.83 20.49
N LEU A 283 7.38 -13.87 20.79
CA LEU A 283 6.34 -14.23 19.82
C LEU A 283 5.58 -12.98 19.40
N THR A 284 5.12 -12.94 18.16
CA THR A 284 4.27 -11.85 17.69
C THR A 284 2.81 -12.24 17.69
N LEU A 285 1.94 -11.28 17.98
CA LEU A 285 0.50 -11.39 17.89
C LEU A 285 0.02 -10.33 16.89
N ALA A 286 -0.37 -10.76 15.71
CA ALA A 286 -0.85 -9.90 14.63
C ALA A 286 -2.37 -9.97 14.56
N ILE A 287 -3.06 -8.84 14.78
CA ILE A 287 -4.52 -8.72 14.88
C ILE A 287 -5.02 -7.93 13.67
N SER A 288 -5.88 -8.57 12.87
CA SER A 288 -6.57 -7.96 11.73
C SER A 288 -7.97 -7.56 12.12
N MET A 289 -8.45 -6.42 11.60
CA MET A 289 -9.78 -5.89 11.87
C MET A 289 -10.73 -6.12 10.70
N LEU A 290 -12.03 -6.08 10.97
CA LEU A 290 -13.06 -6.16 9.93
C LEU A 290 -13.04 -4.90 9.06
N PRO A 291 -13.19 -5.02 7.74
CA PRO A 291 -13.33 -3.87 6.85
C PRO A 291 -14.55 -3.01 7.23
N GLY A 292 -14.42 -1.68 7.12
CA GLY A 292 -15.51 -0.73 7.41
C GLY A 292 -15.69 -0.39 8.90
N GLU A 293 -14.99 -1.06 9.80
CA GLU A 293 -15.07 -0.78 11.24
C GLU A 293 -14.26 0.47 11.62
N ASN A 294 -14.67 1.13 12.70
CA ASN A 294 -13.89 2.21 13.30
C ASN A 294 -12.68 1.64 14.04
N VAL A 295 -11.51 1.72 13.39
CA VAL A 295 -10.26 1.17 13.91
C VAL A 295 -9.91 1.71 15.29
N VAL A 296 -10.21 2.98 15.58
CA VAL A 296 -9.97 3.60 16.90
C VAL A 296 -10.86 2.98 17.98
N ALA A 297 -12.14 2.76 17.66
CA ALA A 297 -13.08 2.14 18.59
C ALA A 297 -12.71 0.66 18.88
N VAL A 298 -12.33 -0.08 17.84
CA VAL A 298 -11.84 -1.46 17.99
C VAL A 298 -10.56 -1.47 18.85
N GLY A 299 -9.64 -0.51 18.62
CA GLY A 299 -8.44 -0.37 19.44
C GLY A 299 -8.74 -0.15 20.92
N GLN A 300 -9.67 0.74 21.24
CA GLN A 300 -10.13 1.00 22.62
C GLN A 300 -10.75 -0.26 23.26
N ALA A 301 -11.53 -1.03 22.48
CA ALA A 301 -12.10 -2.27 22.95
C ALA A 301 -11.02 -3.34 23.21
N LEU A 302 -10.00 -3.39 22.33
CA LEU A 302 -8.83 -4.26 22.53
C LEU A 302 -8.02 -3.85 23.77
N ASP A 303 -7.75 -2.56 23.95
CA ASP A 303 -6.99 -2.05 25.11
C ASP A 303 -7.72 -2.37 26.43
N LYS A 304 -9.06 -2.20 26.44
CA LYS A 304 -9.87 -2.61 27.59
C LYS A 304 -9.70 -4.10 27.86
N ARG A 305 -9.78 -4.95 26.83
CA ARG A 305 -9.61 -6.40 26.98
C ARG A 305 -8.20 -6.78 27.39
N PHE A 306 -7.15 -6.13 26.89
CA PHE A 306 -5.79 -6.30 27.33
C PHE A 306 -5.62 -6.01 28.82
N ASN A 307 -6.20 -4.91 29.32
CA ASN A 307 -6.15 -4.57 30.74
C ASN A 307 -6.85 -5.61 31.62
N GLU A 308 -7.97 -6.17 31.16
CA GLU A 308 -8.65 -7.27 31.86
C GLU A 308 -7.80 -8.54 31.91
N LEU A 309 -7.11 -8.86 30.81
CA LEU A 309 -6.25 -10.03 30.70
C LEU A 309 -4.90 -9.85 31.41
N GLN A 310 -4.49 -8.63 31.73
CA GLN A 310 -3.23 -8.37 32.41
C GLN A 310 -3.16 -9.05 33.79
N ALA A 311 -4.29 -9.25 34.44
CA ALA A 311 -4.36 -9.98 35.70
C ALA A 311 -4.00 -11.49 35.62
N ILE A 312 -4.10 -12.06 34.42
CA ILE A 312 -3.83 -13.46 34.11
C ILE A 312 -2.40 -13.62 33.54
N PHE A 313 -1.73 -12.51 33.24
CA PHE A 313 -0.40 -12.50 32.62
C PHE A 313 0.65 -12.98 33.66
N PRO A 314 1.49 -13.98 33.32
CA PRO A 314 2.53 -14.44 34.22
C PRO A 314 3.51 -13.31 34.56
N MET A 315 3.93 -13.24 35.81
CA MET A 315 4.89 -12.23 36.31
C MET A 315 6.20 -12.31 35.53
N GLY A 316 6.64 -11.20 34.92
CA GLY A 316 7.86 -11.15 34.12
C GLY A 316 7.68 -11.39 32.63
N MET A 317 6.46 -11.68 32.16
CA MET A 317 6.10 -11.57 30.76
C MET A 317 5.63 -10.13 30.45
N GLU A 318 5.93 -9.65 29.27
CA GLU A 318 5.58 -8.31 28.82
C GLU A 318 4.90 -8.38 27.43
N LEU A 319 3.84 -7.60 27.27
CA LEU A 319 3.18 -7.36 25.98
C LEU A 319 3.55 -5.96 25.49
N SER A 320 4.24 -5.88 24.39
CA SER A 320 4.73 -4.60 23.83
C SER A 320 4.22 -4.39 22.40
N ALA A 321 3.81 -3.16 22.07
CA ALA A 321 3.41 -2.85 20.72
C ALA A 321 4.62 -2.69 19.78
N ILE A 322 4.66 -3.50 18.71
CA ILE A 322 5.53 -3.27 17.56
C ILE A 322 4.88 -2.20 16.70
N TYR A 323 3.56 -2.30 16.46
CA TYR A 323 2.77 -1.30 15.76
C TYR A 323 1.35 -1.28 16.29
N ASN A 324 0.77 -0.10 16.42
CA ASN A 324 -0.60 0.08 16.90
C ASN A 324 -1.31 1.10 16.00
N GLN A 325 -1.96 0.59 14.95
CA GLN A 325 -2.70 1.41 13.98
C GLN A 325 -3.80 2.26 14.63
N PRO A 326 -4.62 1.78 15.58
CA PRO A 326 -5.58 2.62 16.31
C PRO A 326 -5.00 3.92 16.84
N ILE A 327 -3.80 3.87 17.42
CA ILE A 327 -3.11 5.06 17.96
C ILE A 327 -2.67 5.99 16.81
N GLU A 328 -2.09 5.42 15.76
CA GLU A 328 -1.62 6.23 14.62
C GLU A 328 -2.79 6.83 13.84
N VAL A 329 -3.90 6.10 13.70
CA VAL A 329 -5.15 6.62 13.10
C VAL A 329 -5.72 7.77 13.93
N ASP A 330 -5.79 7.61 15.24
CA ASP A 330 -6.31 8.66 16.13
C ASP A 330 -5.46 9.94 16.04
N LYS A 331 -4.14 9.82 16.05
CA LYS A 331 -3.21 10.94 15.85
C LYS A 331 -3.39 11.58 14.47
N SER A 332 -3.44 10.77 13.41
CA SER A 332 -3.58 11.25 12.03
C SER A 332 -4.91 11.97 11.82
N VAL A 333 -6.03 11.34 12.23
CA VAL A 333 -7.37 11.96 12.10
C VAL A 333 -7.47 13.24 12.93
N SER A 334 -6.96 13.24 14.15
CA SER A 334 -6.95 14.44 15.00
C SER A 334 -6.10 15.56 14.40
N GLY A 335 -4.93 15.24 13.86
CA GLY A 335 -4.07 16.18 13.13
C GLY A 335 -4.77 16.75 11.89
N PHE A 336 -5.41 15.91 11.07
CA PHE A 336 -6.15 16.37 9.89
C PHE A 336 -7.39 17.21 10.25
N VAL A 337 -8.11 16.85 11.31
CA VAL A 337 -9.23 17.67 11.81
C VAL A 337 -8.74 19.05 12.23
N LEU A 338 -7.58 19.11 12.88
CA LEU A 338 -6.94 20.38 13.21
C LEU A 338 -6.59 21.18 11.95
N ASN A 339 -5.96 20.55 10.95
CA ASN A 339 -5.64 21.16 9.67
C ASN A 339 -6.87 21.70 8.94
N VAL A 340 -7.99 20.94 8.95
CA VAL A 340 -9.28 21.41 8.41
C VAL A 340 -9.76 22.64 9.20
N GLY A 341 -9.67 22.62 10.52
CA GLY A 341 -10.02 23.75 11.40
C GLY A 341 -9.17 24.99 11.09
N GLU A 342 -7.86 24.83 10.97
CA GLU A 342 -6.93 25.90 10.60
C GLU A 342 -7.25 26.47 9.21
N ALA A 343 -7.46 25.61 8.22
CA ALA A 343 -7.85 26.03 6.88
C ALA A 343 -9.15 26.82 6.88
N ILE A 344 -10.16 26.40 7.63
CA ILE A 344 -11.45 27.13 7.79
C ILE A 344 -11.19 28.51 8.43
N VAL A 345 -10.39 28.58 9.49
CA VAL A 345 -10.07 29.86 10.15
C VAL A 345 -9.35 30.81 9.19
N ILE A 346 -8.35 30.29 8.45
CA ILE A 346 -7.62 31.08 7.44
C ILE A 346 -8.57 31.61 6.39
N VAL A 347 -9.44 30.78 5.84
CA VAL A 347 -10.43 31.17 4.83
C VAL A 347 -11.36 32.25 5.38
N ILE A 348 -11.88 32.09 6.61
CA ILE A 348 -12.75 33.08 7.26
C ILE A 348 -12.01 34.40 7.45
N VAL A 349 -10.77 34.38 7.91
CA VAL A 349 -9.95 35.59 8.10
C VAL A 349 -9.74 36.33 6.77
N VAL A 350 -9.44 35.59 5.69
CA VAL A 350 -9.32 36.16 4.34
C VAL A 350 -10.63 36.81 3.90
N LEU A 351 -11.76 36.14 4.12
CA LEU A 351 -13.08 36.67 3.77
C LEU A 351 -13.43 37.93 4.59
N LEU A 352 -13.12 37.94 5.89
CA LEU A 352 -13.31 39.12 6.76
C LEU A 352 -12.51 40.33 6.26
N PHE A 353 -11.28 40.09 5.80
CA PHE A 353 -10.40 41.16 5.27
C PHE A 353 -10.92 41.74 3.96
N PHE A 354 -11.37 40.92 3.02
CA PHE A 354 -11.80 41.37 1.70
C PHE A 354 -13.25 41.83 1.62
N MET A 355 -14.17 41.23 2.39
CA MET A 355 -15.62 41.47 2.30
C MET A 355 -16.21 42.17 3.54
N GLY A 356 -15.42 42.39 4.57
CA GLY A 356 -15.85 42.93 5.82
C GLY A 356 -16.55 41.92 6.74
N ILE A 357 -16.78 42.32 8.01
CA ILE A 357 -17.16 41.42 9.09
C ILE A 357 -18.46 40.66 8.82
N THR A 358 -19.53 41.39 8.47
CA THR A 358 -20.85 40.74 8.33
C THR A 358 -20.92 39.75 7.19
N THR A 359 -20.43 40.16 6.01
CA THR A 359 -20.48 39.27 4.82
C THR A 359 -19.48 38.12 4.95
N GLY A 360 -18.31 38.38 5.52
CA GLY A 360 -17.30 37.32 5.77
C GLY A 360 -17.79 36.26 6.75
N LEU A 361 -18.49 36.65 7.82
CA LEU A 361 -19.10 35.72 8.77
C LEU A 361 -20.26 34.91 8.15
N ILE A 362 -21.10 35.54 7.29
CA ILE A 362 -22.14 34.81 6.56
C ILE A 362 -21.54 33.72 5.70
N ILE A 363 -20.53 34.02 4.90
CA ILE A 363 -19.90 33.05 4.01
C ILE A 363 -19.15 31.98 4.83
N GLY A 364 -18.49 32.36 5.93
CA GLY A 364 -17.87 31.42 6.85
C GLY A 364 -18.87 30.43 7.49
N ALA A 365 -20.06 30.93 7.87
CA ALA A 365 -21.14 30.06 8.36
C ALA A 365 -21.64 29.08 7.30
N ILE A 366 -21.76 29.53 6.05
CA ILE A 366 -22.17 28.68 4.92
C ILE A 366 -21.10 27.60 4.65
N LEU A 367 -19.84 27.96 4.74
CA LEU A 367 -18.72 27.02 4.62
C LEU A 367 -18.82 25.89 5.67
N LEU A 368 -19.02 26.26 6.95
CA LEU A 368 -19.19 25.29 8.04
C LEU A 368 -20.42 24.40 7.84
N ILE A 369 -21.56 24.96 7.43
CA ILE A 369 -22.77 24.20 7.12
C ILE A 369 -22.54 23.22 5.98
N THR A 370 -21.81 23.64 4.94
CA THR A 370 -21.51 22.79 3.78
C THR A 370 -20.56 21.65 4.14
N VAL A 371 -19.55 21.91 4.96
CA VAL A 371 -18.63 20.88 5.46
C VAL A 371 -19.37 19.88 6.32
N ALA A 372 -20.22 20.35 7.27
CA ALA A 372 -21.05 19.47 8.10
C ALA A 372 -22.00 18.60 7.24
N GLY A 373 -22.67 19.22 6.25
CA GLY A 373 -23.51 18.48 5.31
C GLY A 373 -22.73 17.45 4.47
N THR A 374 -21.48 17.74 4.14
CA THR A 374 -20.60 16.80 3.44
C THR A 374 -20.29 15.59 4.32
N LEU A 375 -19.94 15.79 5.58
CA LEU A 375 -19.71 14.71 6.55
C LEU A 375 -20.96 13.84 6.75
N PHE A 376 -22.14 14.46 6.81
CA PHE A 376 -23.42 13.74 6.89
C PHE A 376 -23.65 12.80 5.69
N ILE A 377 -23.43 13.31 4.47
CA ILE A 377 -23.63 12.50 3.27
C ILE A 377 -22.55 11.45 3.13
N MET A 378 -21.31 11.75 3.52
CA MET A 378 -20.22 10.74 3.55
C MET A 378 -20.60 9.53 4.41
N GLU A 379 -21.17 9.75 5.60
CA GLU A 379 -21.62 8.67 6.47
C GLU A 379 -22.73 7.84 5.81
N LEU A 380 -23.72 8.48 5.19
CA LEU A 380 -24.80 7.78 4.49
C LEU A 380 -24.32 6.89 3.33
N TYR A 381 -23.22 7.27 2.67
CA TYR A 381 -22.61 6.50 1.58
C TYR A 381 -21.49 5.58 2.03
N GLY A 382 -21.22 5.47 3.33
CA GLY A 382 -20.17 4.62 3.89
C GLY A 382 -18.75 5.07 3.51
N ILE A 383 -18.54 6.39 3.27
CA ILE A 383 -17.21 6.94 3.00
C ILE A 383 -16.54 7.24 4.34
N GLU A 384 -15.41 6.57 4.60
CA GLU A 384 -14.69 6.63 5.86
C GLU A 384 -13.86 7.91 5.99
N LEU A 385 -13.60 8.33 7.22
CA LEU A 385 -12.63 9.38 7.55
C LEU A 385 -11.22 8.80 7.48
N GLN A 386 -10.49 9.20 6.47
CA GLN A 386 -9.12 8.76 6.25
C GLN A 386 -8.33 9.89 5.53
N ARG A 387 -7.02 9.72 5.40
CA ARG A 387 -6.12 10.76 4.86
C ARG A 387 -6.63 11.38 3.55
N ILE A 388 -7.05 10.57 2.60
CA ILE A 388 -7.49 11.05 1.27
C ILE A 388 -8.81 11.82 1.36
N SER A 389 -9.79 11.33 2.13
CA SER A 389 -11.10 11.99 2.27
C SER A 389 -10.99 13.33 3.00
N LEU A 390 -10.13 13.42 4.03
CA LEU A 390 -9.89 14.66 4.78
C LEU A 390 -9.06 15.66 3.95
N GLY A 391 -8.06 15.17 3.21
CA GLY A 391 -7.33 15.99 2.24
C GLY A 391 -8.23 16.56 1.16
N ALA A 392 -9.19 15.76 0.65
CA ALA A 392 -10.20 16.22 -0.30
C ALA A 392 -11.09 17.32 0.28
N LEU A 393 -11.46 17.25 1.56
CA LEU A 393 -12.21 18.31 2.23
C LEU A 393 -11.41 19.62 2.25
N ILE A 394 -10.11 19.60 2.57
CA ILE A 394 -9.26 20.79 2.58
C ILE A 394 -9.14 21.40 1.18
N ILE A 395 -8.94 20.57 0.16
CA ILE A 395 -8.94 21.01 -1.25
C ILE A 395 -10.28 21.66 -1.60
N ALA A 396 -11.38 21.04 -1.17
CA ALA A 396 -12.72 21.54 -1.42
C ALA A 396 -12.96 22.90 -0.75
N LEU A 397 -12.42 23.17 0.45
CA LEU A 397 -12.69 24.40 1.22
C LEU A 397 -12.52 25.66 0.36
N GLY A 398 -11.43 25.75 -0.41
CA GLY A 398 -11.22 26.88 -1.32
C GLY A 398 -12.29 26.99 -2.40
N MET A 399 -12.73 25.88 -2.97
CA MET A 399 -13.74 25.84 -4.04
C MET A 399 -15.18 25.99 -3.54
N LEU A 400 -15.45 25.61 -2.27
CA LEU A 400 -16.78 25.68 -1.66
C LEU A 400 -17.25 27.10 -1.47
N VAL A 401 -16.32 27.98 -1.17
CA VAL A 401 -16.60 29.40 -0.85
C VAL A 401 -16.98 30.20 -2.10
N ASP A 402 -16.48 29.81 -3.28
CA ASP A 402 -16.63 30.56 -4.54
C ASP A 402 -18.10 30.84 -4.92
N ASN A 403 -18.95 29.81 -4.82
CA ASN A 403 -20.37 29.95 -5.15
C ASN A 403 -21.07 30.92 -4.21
N ALA A 404 -20.77 30.83 -2.91
CA ALA A 404 -21.32 31.69 -1.88
C ALA A 404 -20.84 33.13 -2.01
N ILE A 405 -19.54 33.35 -2.38
CA ILE A 405 -18.98 34.69 -2.62
C ILE A 405 -19.77 35.43 -3.68
N VAL A 406 -20.01 34.81 -4.86
CA VAL A 406 -20.70 35.44 -5.98
C VAL A 406 -22.14 35.84 -5.61
N ILE A 407 -22.84 34.98 -4.90
CA ILE A 407 -24.23 35.28 -4.44
C ILE A 407 -24.21 36.33 -3.33
N ALA A 408 -23.36 36.23 -2.32
CA ALA A 408 -23.31 37.16 -1.20
C ALA A 408 -22.88 38.57 -1.64
N GLU A 409 -21.91 38.71 -2.54
CA GLU A 409 -21.47 39.99 -3.10
C GLU A 409 -22.57 40.63 -3.95
N GLY A 410 -23.28 39.84 -4.78
CA GLY A 410 -24.43 40.31 -5.55
C GLY A 410 -25.56 40.77 -4.66
N MET A 411 -25.89 40.03 -3.61
CA MET A 411 -26.90 40.39 -2.60
C MET A 411 -26.49 41.66 -1.85
N LEU A 412 -25.25 41.76 -1.37
CA LEU A 412 -24.72 42.91 -0.67
C LEU A 412 -24.89 44.20 -1.50
N THR A 413 -24.50 44.12 -2.80
CA THR A 413 -24.56 45.26 -3.71
C THR A 413 -26.01 45.73 -3.91
N ARG A 414 -26.96 44.82 -4.10
CA ARG A 414 -28.37 45.13 -4.32
C ARG A 414 -29.06 45.64 -3.05
N ILE A 415 -28.79 45.02 -1.89
CA ILE A 415 -29.36 45.44 -0.61
C ILE A 415 -28.86 46.83 -0.22
N ARG A 416 -27.57 47.15 -0.47
CA ARG A 416 -27.04 48.51 -0.27
C ARG A 416 -27.69 49.55 -1.19
N GLN A 417 -28.11 49.15 -2.40
CA GLN A 417 -28.90 50.02 -3.30
C GLN A 417 -30.38 50.19 -2.86
N GLY A 418 -30.75 49.71 -1.67
CA GLY A 418 -32.13 49.81 -1.16
C GLY A 418 -33.14 48.83 -1.73
N ILE A 419 -32.70 47.82 -2.53
CA ILE A 419 -33.59 46.81 -3.12
C ILE A 419 -33.97 45.80 -2.05
N ASP A 420 -35.24 45.43 -1.98
CA ASP A 420 -35.76 44.43 -1.05
C ASP A 420 -34.99 43.08 -1.21
N ALA A 421 -34.65 42.45 -0.08
CA ALA A 421 -33.83 41.24 -0.05
C ALA A 421 -34.41 40.08 -0.90
N SER A 422 -35.74 39.97 -0.93
CA SER A 422 -36.42 38.94 -1.73
C SER A 422 -36.29 39.19 -3.25
N VAL A 423 -36.36 40.45 -3.66
CA VAL A 423 -36.17 40.89 -5.05
C VAL A 423 -34.70 40.74 -5.46
N ALA A 424 -33.80 41.16 -4.59
CA ALA A 424 -32.35 41.02 -4.79
C ALA A 424 -31.96 39.53 -4.98
N ALA A 425 -32.50 38.62 -4.13
CA ALA A 425 -32.28 37.21 -4.27
C ALA A 425 -32.79 36.63 -5.60
N LYS A 426 -33.97 37.07 -6.02
CA LYS A 426 -34.57 36.64 -7.30
C LYS A 426 -33.69 37.05 -8.49
N GLU A 427 -33.18 38.26 -8.48
CA GLU A 427 -32.30 38.77 -9.55
C GLU A 427 -30.92 38.11 -9.53
N VAL A 428 -30.25 38.10 -8.37
CA VAL A 428 -28.85 37.60 -8.25
C VAL A 428 -28.77 36.10 -8.47
N VAL A 429 -29.64 35.33 -7.84
CA VAL A 429 -29.67 33.88 -8.04
C VAL A 429 -30.15 33.55 -9.45
N GLY A 430 -31.20 34.21 -9.96
CA GLY A 430 -31.67 33.98 -11.33
C GLY A 430 -30.60 34.22 -12.40
N LYS A 431 -29.77 35.26 -12.19
CA LYS A 431 -28.68 35.62 -13.11
C LYS A 431 -27.53 34.60 -13.11
N ASN A 432 -27.15 34.07 -11.93
CA ASN A 432 -25.91 33.32 -11.76
C ASN A 432 -26.09 31.81 -11.63
N ILE A 433 -27.30 31.30 -11.43
CA ILE A 433 -27.58 29.87 -11.07
C ILE A 433 -26.96 28.88 -12.06
N TRP A 434 -27.08 29.13 -13.37
CA TRP A 434 -26.60 28.22 -14.40
C TRP A 434 -25.09 28.29 -14.59
N ALA A 435 -24.47 29.46 -14.48
CA ALA A 435 -23.01 29.61 -14.53
C ALA A 435 -22.35 28.93 -13.35
N LEU A 436 -22.92 29.12 -12.15
CA LEU A 436 -22.42 28.45 -10.93
C LEU A 436 -22.59 26.94 -11.01
N LEU A 437 -23.73 26.44 -11.57
CA LEU A 437 -23.92 25.00 -11.78
C LEU A 437 -22.91 24.45 -12.79
N GLY A 438 -22.76 25.11 -13.94
CA GLY A 438 -21.81 24.69 -14.97
C GLY A 438 -20.37 24.67 -14.45
N GLY A 439 -19.96 25.70 -13.72
CA GLY A 439 -18.65 25.77 -13.07
C GLY A 439 -18.45 24.66 -12.01
N THR A 440 -19.50 24.35 -11.24
CA THR A 440 -19.46 23.28 -10.23
C THR A 440 -19.37 21.91 -10.89
N VAL A 441 -20.17 21.63 -11.93
CA VAL A 441 -20.12 20.37 -12.69
C VAL A 441 -18.76 20.19 -13.36
N ILE A 442 -18.18 21.22 -13.93
CA ILE A 442 -16.83 21.15 -14.54
C ILE A 442 -15.77 20.90 -13.47
N GLY A 443 -15.88 21.54 -12.29
CA GLY A 443 -14.99 21.28 -11.17
C GLY A 443 -15.04 19.82 -10.71
N ILE A 444 -16.22 19.19 -10.69
CA ILE A 444 -16.40 17.77 -10.37
C ILE A 444 -15.82 16.90 -11.48
N LEU A 445 -16.10 17.23 -12.75
CA LEU A 445 -15.63 16.46 -13.91
C LEU A 445 -14.11 16.49 -14.05
N ALA A 446 -13.42 17.51 -13.57
CA ALA A 446 -11.97 17.57 -13.55
C ALA A 446 -11.35 16.38 -12.76
N PHE A 447 -12.05 15.90 -11.76
CA PHE A 447 -11.63 14.72 -10.96
C PHE A 447 -12.25 13.40 -11.43
N SER A 448 -13.07 13.42 -12.48
CA SER A 448 -13.77 12.22 -12.97
C SER A 448 -12.83 11.10 -13.41
N ALA A 449 -11.63 11.42 -13.87
CA ALA A 449 -10.62 10.44 -14.25
C ALA A 449 -10.25 9.53 -13.07
N ILE A 450 -10.21 10.07 -11.84
CA ILE A 450 -9.95 9.30 -10.61
C ILE A 450 -11.14 8.40 -10.29
N GLY A 451 -12.35 8.99 -10.32
CA GLY A 451 -13.59 8.25 -10.01
C GLY A 451 -13.88 7.11 -10.98
N LEU A 452 -13.46 7.24 -12.23
CA LEU A 452 -13.64 6.27 -13.31
C LEU A 452 -12.49 5.26 -13.43
N SER A 453 -11.33 5.53 -12.83
CA SER A 453 -10.18 4.63 -12.86
C SER A 453 -10.47 3.35 -12.10
N GLN A 454 -10.19 2.21 -12.74
CA GLN A 454 -10.34 0.87 -12.15
C GLN A 454 -9.04 0.31 -11.58
N SER A 455 -7.92 1.05 -11.69
CA SER A 455 -6.63 0.62 -11.14
C SER A 455 -6.62 0.66 -9.60
N ASP A 456 -5.69 -0.07 -8.99
CA ASP A 456 -5.50 -0.08 -7.54
C ASP A 456 -5.22 1.35 -7.00
N THR A 457 -4.42 2.13 -7.73
CA THR A 457 -4.15 3.55 -7.42
C THR A 457 -5.41 4.41 -7.55
N GLY A 458 -6.25 4.15 -8.57
CA GLY A 458 -7.55 4.83 -8.75
C GLY A 458 -8.52 4.47 -7.63
N GLU A 459 -8.56 3.21 -7.19
CA GLU A 459 -9.38 2.75 -6.06
C GLU A 459 -8.93 3.42 -4.76
N PHE A 460 -7.62 3.49 -4.50
CA PHE A 460 -7.03 4.20 -3.37
C PHE A 460 -7.42 5.69 -3.32
N ALA A 461 -7.39 6.39 -4.46
CA ALA A 461 -7.72 7.80 -4.53
C ALA A 461 -9.22 8.10 -4.75
N ARG A 462 -10.07 7.09 -4.92
CA ARG A 462 -11.48 7.22 -5.30
C ARG A 462 -12.30 8.06 -4.32
N SER A 463 -12.03 7.95 -3.03
CA SER A 463 -12.70 8.72 -1.98
C SER A 463 -12.54 10.24 -2.19
N LEU A 464 -11.40 10.70 -2.74
CA LEU A 464 -11.18 12.10 -3.09
C LEU A 464 -12.24 12.60 -4.09
N PHE A 465 -12.52 11.83 -5.14
CA PHE A 465 -13.54 12.19 -6.12
C PHE A 465 -14.94 12.27 -5.50
N TYR A 466 -15.34 11.29 -4.70
CA TYR A 466 -16.67 11.29 -4.09
C TYR A 466 -16.85 12.42 -3.06
N VAL A 467 -15.84 12.70 -2.26
CA VAL A 467 -15.90 13.83 -1.29
C VAL A 467 -16.03 15.16 -2.03
N LEU A 468 -15.29 15.35 -3.11
CA LEU A 468 -15.39 16.54 -3.94
C LEU A 468 -16.75 16.64 -4.66
N LEU A 469 -17.26 15.53 -5.19
CA LEU A 469 -18.61 15.47 -5.78
C LEU A 469 -19.69 15.92 -4.79
N ILE A 470 -19.67 15.37 -3.59
CA ILE A 470 -20.63 15.67 -2.52
C ILE A 470 -20.49 17.13 -2.08
N SER A 471 -19.27 17.54 -1.72
CA SER A 471 -19.02 18.87 -1.14
C SER A 471 -19.32 20.00 -2.14
N LEU A 472 -18.87 19.88 -3.39
CA LEU A 472 -19.13 20.88 -4.43
C LEU A 472 -20.62 20.94 -4.81
N SER A 473 -21.31 19.80 -4.88
CA SER A 473 -22.75 19.77 -5.13
C SER A 473 -23.54 20.46 -4.00
N LEU A 474 -23.17 20.18 -2.74
CA LEU A 474 -23.74 20.87 -1.58
C LEU A 474 -23.43 22.35 -1.56
N SER A 475 -22.20 22.75 -1.94
CA SER A 475 -21.83 24.16 -2.05
C SER A 475 -22.75 24.92 -3.00
N TRP A 476 -23.07 24.34 -4.17
CA TRP A 476 -24.01 24.96 -5.11
C TRP A 476 -25.42 25.07 -4.49
N ILE A 477 -25.91 24.00 -3.83
CA ILE A 477 -27.24 24.02 -3.16
C ILE A 477 -27.29 25.09 -2.07
N THR A 478 -26.29 25.15 -1.18
CA THR A 478 -26.24 26.13 -0.08
C THR A 478 -26.05 27.57 -0.60
N ALA A 479 -25.30 27.75 -1.70
CA ALA A 479 -25.12 29.04 -2.31
C ALA A 479 -26.44 29.62 -2.86
N VAL A 480 -27.27 28.79 -3.52
CA VAL A 480 -28.53 29.28 -4.12
C VAL A 480 -29.73 29.31 -3.14
N SER A 481 -29.64 28.63 -1.99
CA SER A 481 -30.71 28.53 -0.99
C SER A 481 -30.34 29.22 0.33
N THR A 482 -29.33 28.73 1.03
CA THR A 482 -28.96 29.19 2.39
C THR A 482 -28.30 30.56 2.37
N THR A 483 -27.46 30.86 1.37
CA THR A 483 -26.77 32.17 1.27
C THR A 483 -27.76 33.33 1.16
N PRO A 484 -28.77 33.32 0.26
CA PRO A 484 -29.77 34.39 0.21
C PRO A 484 -30.53 34.59 1.51
N LEU A 485 -30.89 33.49 2.20
CA LEU A 485 -31.55 33.52 3.49
C LEU A 485 -30.72 34.26 4.54
N LEU A 486 -29.44 33.86 4.71
CA LEU A 486 -28.57 34.49 5.71
C LEU A 486 -28.24 35.94 5.32
N CYS A 487 -28.07 36.25 4.05
CA CYS A 487 -27.92 37.61 3.59
C CYS A 487 -29.16 38.49 3.90
N ALA A 488 -30.38 37.97 3.71
CA ALA A 488 -31.60 38.68 4.04
C ALA A 488 -31.77 38.94 5.52
N LEU A 489 -31.27 38.03 6.39
CA LEU A 489 -31.36 38.16 7.84
C LEU A 489 -30.32 39.13 8.44
N PHE A 490 -29.12 39.12 7.92
CA PHE A 490 -27.99 39.84 8.55
C PHE A 490 -27.52 41.10 7.82
N LEU A 491 -27.79 41.24 6.52
CA LEU A 491 -27.44 42.44 5.78
C LEU A 491 -28.56 43.48 5.95
N LYS A 492 -28.21 44.69 6.31
CA LYS A 492 -29.12 45.80 6.47
C LYS A 492 -28.86 46.85 5.38
N PRO A 493 -29.90 47.54 4.88
CA PRO A 493 -29.69 48.70 4.02
C PRO A 493 -29.00 49.81 4.84
N ASP A 494 -28.03 50.48 4.20
CA ASP A 494 -27.36 51.65 4.80
C ASP A 494 -28.40 52.79 4.98
N LYS A 495 -28.72 53.16 6.23
CA LYS A 495 -29.71 54.17 6.56
C LYS A 495 -29.21 55.62 6.37
N ASP A 496 -27.92 55.81 6.18
CA ASP A 496 -27.27 57.14 6.15
C ASP A 496 -26.61 57.45 4.77
N SER A 497 -26.98 56.78 3.70
CA SER A 497 -26.49 57.19 2.42
C SER A 497 -27.28 58.40 1.91
N ASP A 498 -26.71 59.60 2.11
CA ASP A 498 -27.13 60.82 1.40
C ASP A 498 -27.35 60.55 -0.06
N LEU A 499 -28.49 61.00 -0.59
CA LEU A 499 -28.93 60.89 -1.98
C LEU A 499 -27.96 61.42 -3.04
N GLN A 500 -26.73 61.89 -2.63
CA GLN A 500 -25.64 62.31 -3.50
C GLN A 500 -24.53 61.28 -3.74
N ALA A 501 -24.54 60.11 -3.03
CA ALA A 501 -23.62 59.03 -3.28
C ALA A 501 -24.05 58.12 -4.43
N GLU A 502 -25.17 58.38 -5.07
CA GLU A 502 -25.83 57.53 -6.12
C GLU A 502 -25.04 57.42 -7.45
N GLN A 503 -23.87 58.05 -7.59
CA GLN A 503 -23.06 58.04 -8.82
C GLN A 503 -21.63 57.60 -8.68
N GLN A 504 -21.16 57.19 -7.51
CA GLN A 504 -19.77 56.68 -7.41
C GLN A 504 -19.75 55.19 -7.54
N ASP A 505 -19.61 54.68 -8.75
CA ASP A 505 -19.33 53.32 -9.07
C ASP A 505 -18.00 52.91 -8.35
N PRO A 506 -18.03 51.98 -7.38
CA PRO A 506 -16.86 51.59 -6.56
C PRO A 506 -15.69 51.10 -7.42
N TYR A 507 -15.96 50.69 -8.65
CA TYR A 507 -14.97 50.18 -9.61
C TYR A 507 -14.25 51.30 -10.40
N LYS A 508 -14.61 52.61 -10.18
CA LYS A 508 -13.98 53.76 -10.86
C LYS A 508 -12.94 54.47 -10.01
N GLN A 509 -12.48 53.88 -8.91
CA GLN A 509 -11.51 54.52 -7.99
C GLN A 509 -10.29 53.67 -7.68
N GLY A 510 -9.15 54.29 -7.42
CA GLY A 510 -7.93 53.68 -6.88
C GLY A 510 -7.34 52.55 -7.75
N PHE A 511 -7.10 51.40 -7.20
CA PHE A 511 -6.46 50.26 -7.83
C PHE A 511 -7.25 49.75 -9.06
N PHE A 512 -8.57 49.83 -9.06
CA PHE A 512 -9.41 49.38 -10.17
C PHE A 512 -9.17 50.20 -11.46
N LEU A 513 -8.89 51.49 -11.32
CA LEU A 513 -8.52 52.34 -12.48
C LEU A 513 -7.17 51.97 -13.08
N VAL A 514 -6.19 51.68 -12.21
CA VAL A 514 -4.86 51.24 -12.67
C VAL A 514 -4.98 49.93 -13.42
N TYR A 515 -5.73 48.97 -12.88
CA TYR A 515 -5.95 47.66 -13.51
C TYR A 515 -6.72 47.81 -14.85
N ARG A 516 -7.76 48.61 -14.88
CA ARG A 516 -8.53 48.91 -16.14
C ARG A 516 -7.61 49.48 -17.23
N GLY A 517 -6.76 50.46 -16.87
CA GLY A 517 -5.79 51.05 -17.78
C GLY A 517 -4.76 50.04 -18.26
N PHE A 518 -4.32 49.14 -17.38
CA PHE A 518 -3.40 48.08 -17.73
C PHE A 518 -4.03 47.09 -18.72
N VAL A 519 -5.24 46.58 -18.47
CA VAL A 519 -5.95 45.65 -19.38
C VAL A 519 -6.21 46.32 -20.74
N LYS A 520 -6.60 47.62 -20.75
CA LYS A 520 -6.77 48.39 -21.95
C LYS A 520 -5.46 48.45 -22.75
N THR A 521 -4.33 48.65 -22.11
CA THR A 521 -3.01 48.68 -22.75
C THR A 521 -2.62 47.29 -23.31
N VAL A 522 -2.87 46.23 -22.55
CA VAL A 522 -2.59 44.84 -22.99
C VAL A 522 -3.46 44.47 -24.21
N ILE A 523 -4.73 44.89 -24.25
CA ILE A 523 -5.61 44.69 -25.43
C ILE A 523 -5.10 45.48 -26.62
N LYS A 524 -4.53 46.69 -26.44
CA LYS A 524 -3.89 47.46 -27.51
C LYS A 524 -2.73 46.66 -28.13
N PHE A 525 -1.90 46.01 -27.28
CA PHE A 525 -0.77 45.19 -27.72
C PHE A 525 -1.07 43.68 -27.70
N ARG A 526 -2.30 43.27 -28.09
CA ARG A 526 -2.83 41.92 -27.99
C ARG A 526 -1.91 40.81 -28.51
N TRP A 527 -1.27 41.04 -29.65
CA TRP A 527 -0.37 40.05 -30.28
C TRP A 527 0.95 39.92 -29.51
N PHE A 528 1.46 41.00 -28.93
CA PHE A 528 2.62 40.93 -28.02
C PHE A 528 2.26 40.14 -26.78
N ALA A 529 1.09 40.37 -26.18
CA ALA A 529 0.64 39.61 -25.02
C ALA A 529 0.51 38.09 -25.32
N VAL A 530 -0.05 37.74 -26.47
CA VAL A 530 -0.11 36.34 -26.90
C VAL A 530 1.29 35.73 -27.08
N SER A 531 2.19 36.45 -27.76
CA SER A 531 3.57 35.98 -27.97
C SER A 531 4.33 35.77 -26.63
N LEU A 532 4.13 36.67 -25.69
CA LEU A 532 4.73 36.58 -24.36
C LEU A 532 4.24 35.34 -23.61
N VAL A 533 2.91 35.10 -23.58
CA VAL A 533 2.31 33.96 -22.90
C VAL A 533 2.72 32.64 -23.58
N VAL A 534 2.77 32.58 -24.91
CA VAL A 534 3.27 31.41 -25.65
C VAL A 534 4.76 31.17 -25.32
N GLY A 535 5.57 32.22 -25.23
CA GLY A 535 6.98 32.13 -24.84
C GLY A 535 7.16 31.59 -23.42
N LEU A 536 6.36 32.06 -22.46
CA LEU A 536 6.35 31.57 -21.11
C LEU A 536 5.90 30.09 -21.06
N PHE A 537 4.93 29.70 -21.89
CA PHE A 537 4.47 28.31 -21.98
C PHE A 537 5.57 27.37 -22.52
N ILE A 538 6.28 27.81 -23.57
CA ILE A 538 7.42 27.03 -24.11
C ILE A 538 8.53 26.92 -23.07
N MET A 539 8.82 28.00 -22.36
CA MET A 539 9.78 27.98 -21.25
C MET A 539 9.33 27.02 -20.12
N ALA A 540 8.04 26.99 -19.80
CA ALA A 540 7.48 26.06 -18.83
C ALA A 540 7.60 24.59 -19.29
N LEU A 541 7.39 24.30 -20.57
CA LEU A 541 7.59 22.95 -21.13
C LEU A 541 9.04 22.49 -20.99
N ILE A 542 9.98 23.38 -21.30
CA ILE A 542 11.42 23.10 -21.12
C ILE A 542 11.74 22.90 -19.63
N GLY A 543 11.23 23.80 -18.76
CA GLY A 543 11.40 23.72 -17.32
C GLY A 543 10.79 22.46 -16.71
N PHE A 544 9.65 22.00 -17.21
CA PHE A 544 9.01 20.78 -16.73
C PHE A 544 9.89 19.54 -16.95
N GLY A 545 10.68 19.51 -18.03
CA GLY A 545 11.67 18.46 -18.23
C GLY A 545 12.77 18.40 -17.17
N HIS A 546 12.94 19.44 -16.33
CA HIS A 546 13.89 19.46 -15.22
C HIS A 546 13.21 19.19 -13.86
N VAL A 547 11.88 19.04 -13.83
CA VAL A 547 11.17 18.65 -12.62
C VAL A 547 11.40 17.17 -12.36
N THR A 548 11.86 16.84 -11.16
CA THR A 548 12.09 15.46 -10.76
C THR A 548 10.78 14.67 -10.74
N GLN A 549 10.79 13.48 -11.34
CA GLN A 549 9.64 12.58 -11.36
C GLN A 549 9.73 11.64 -10.17
N ALA A 550 8.67 11.51 -9.37
CA ALA A 550 8.55 10.57 -8.25
C ALA A 550 7.22 9.82 -8.33
N PHE A 551 7.09 8.69 -7.62
CA PHE A 551 5.84 7.93 -7.62
C PHE A 551 5.01 8.22 -6.37
N PHE A 552 5.39 7.67 -5.21
CA PHE A 552 4.76 7.93 -3.92
C PHE A 552 5.78 8.44 -2.89
N PRO A 553 5.38 9.34 -1.99
CA PRO A 553 6.26 9.83 -0.93
C PRO A 553 6.45 8.78 0.19
N THR A 554 7.47 9.02 1.02
CA THR A 554 7.70 8.27 2.26
C THR A 554 6.67 8.62 3.32
N ALA A 555 6.34 7.68 4.22
CA ALA A 555 5.39 7.91 5.31
C ALA A 555 5.94 8.89 6.38
N ASN A 556 5.04 9.52 7.11
CA ASN A 556 5.40 10.37 8.26
C ASN A 556 5.75 9.56 9.52
N THR A 557 5.38 8.29 9.56
CA THR A 557 5.62 7.40 10.71
C THR A 557 7.11 7.19 10.91
N PRO A 558 7.64 7.34 12.15
CA PRO A 558 9.07 7.22 12.44
C PRO A 558 9.55 5.77 12.47
N ILE A 559 9.38 5.05 11.36
CA ILE A 559 9.74 3.64 11.19
C ILE A 559 10.53 3.48 9.90
N PHE A 560 11.60 2.68 9.95
CA PHE A 560 12.31 2.20 8.78
C PHE A 560 12.71 0.73 8.93
N PHE A 561 13.07 0.10 7.83
CA PHE A 561 13.40 -1.32 7.76
C PHE A 561 14.83 -1.52 7.31
N ILE A 562 15.47 -2.54 7.87
CA ILE A 562 16.75 -3.05 7.39
C ILE A 562 16.52 -4.51 7.03
N ASP A 563 16.48 -4.80 5.73
CA ASP A 563 16.52 -6.17 5.22
C ASP A 563 17.97 -6.60 5.17
N ILE A 564 18.27 -7.74 5.73
CA ILE A 564 19.61 -8.30 5.77
C ILE A 564 19.57 -9.62 4.99
N TRP A 565 20.41 -9.72 3.97
CA TRP A 565 20.64 -10.96 3.26
C TRP A 565 22.04 -11.45 3.52
N GLU A 566 22.17 -12.73 3.79
CA GLU A 566 23.40 -13.44 3.80
C GLU A 566 23.61 -14.24 2.50
N GLN A 567 24.74 -14.92 2.36
CA GLN A 567 24.91 -15.83 1.24
C GLN A 567 23.85 -16.93 1.28
N GLU A 568 23.25 -17.24 0.14
CA GLU A 568 22.23 -18.28 0.07
C GLU A 568 22.76 -19.61 0.58
N GLY A 569 21.98 -20.31 1.39
CA GLY A 569 22.40 -21.53 2.07
C GLY A 569 23.02 -21.33 3.47
N THR A 570 23.13 -20.09 3.96
CA THR A 570 23.56 -19.81 5.34
C THR A 570 22.56 -20.39 6.33
N ASP A 571 23.07 -20.98 7.41
CA ASP A 571 22.24 -21.49 8.51
C ASP A 571 21.54 -20.34 9.25
N ILE A 572 20.27 -20.50 9.49
CA ILE A 572 19.43 -19.48 10.17
C ILE A 572 19.99 -19.07 11.55
N ARG A 573 20.74 -19.96 12.22
CA ARG A 573 21.39 -19.63 13.50
C ARG A 573 22.51 -18.59 13.32
N LYS A 574 23.25 -18.66 12.23
CA LYS A 574 24.25 -17.64 11.89
C LYS A 574 23.59 -16.33 11.52
N THR A 575 22.56 -16.36 10.64
CA THR A 575 21.75 -15.19 10.29
C THR A 575 21.16 -14.52 11.52
N ARG A 576 20.70 -15.31 12.52
CA ARG A 576 20.24 -14.81 13.82
C ARG A 576 21.33 -14.06 14.58
N GLU A 577 22.54 -14.64 14.68
CA GLU A 577 23.65 -14.04 15.40
C GLU A 577 24.01 -12.68 14.80
N ASP A 578 24.20 -12.64 13.48
CA ASP A 578 24.55 -11.42 12.76
C ASP A 578 23.45 -10.36 12.84
N THR A 579 22.18 -10.78 12.72
CA THR A 579 21.04 -9.88 12.86
C THR A 579 20.94 -9.27 14.26
N LEU A 580 21.19 -10.08 15.31
CA LEU A 580 21.16 -9.59 16.68
C LEU A 580 22.34 -8.65 16.97
N GLU A 581 23.49 -8.88 16.38
CA GLU A 581 24.66 -7.98 16.49
C GLU A 581 24.33 -6.61 15.89
N VAL A 582 23.78 -6.56 14.67
CA VAL A 582 23.30 -5.32 14.04
C VAL A 582 22.21 -4.65 14.87
N GLY A 583 21.22 -5.41 15.33
CA GLY A 583 20.13 -4.90 16.17
C GLY A 583 20.62 -4.35 17.52
N ASN A 584 21.64 -4.98 18.13
CA ASN A 584 22.28 -4.49 19.36
C ASN A 584 22.98 -3.15 19.13
N PHE A 585 23.74 -3.04 18.04
CA PHE A 585 24.38 -1.78 17.67
C PHE A 585 23.35 -0.65 17.47
N ILE A 586 22.30 -0.90 16.69
CA ILE A 586 21.27 0.09 16.42
C ILE A 586 20.62 0.60 17.70
N ARG A 587 20.37 -0.28 18.68
CA ARG A 587 19.78 0.13 19.96
C ARG A 587 20.67 1.04 20.79
N THR A 588 21.98 1.09 20.52
CA THR A 588 22.90 2.03 21.20
C THR A 588 22.84 3.43 20.61
N LEU A 589 22.25 3.58 19.40
CA LEU A 589 22.17 4.88 18.74
C LEU A 589 21.10 5.77 19.40
N PRO A 590 21.39 7.06 19.62
CA PRO A 590 20.43 7.98 20.19
C PRO A 590 19.22 8.16 19.27
N GLY A 591 18.03 8.23 19.85
CA GLY A 591 16.78 8.40 19.11
C GLY A 591 16.12 7.08 18.65
N VAL A 592 16.75 5.93 18.87
CA VAL A 592 16.11 4.63 18.64
C VAL A 592 15.24 4.27 19.84
N SER A 593 13.93 4.10 19.62
CA SER A 593 12.98 3.75 20.66
C SER A 593 12.80 2.25 20.82
N LYS A 594 12.69 1.52 19.71
CA LYS A 594 12.45 0.05 19.70
C LYS A 594 13.06 -0.58 18.44
N THR A 595 13.44 -1.85 18.60
CA THR A 595 13.85 -2.69 17.47
C THR A 595 13.12 -4.03 17.51
N THR A 596 12.65 -4.49 16.35
CA THR A 596 12.10 -5.84 16.17
C THR A 596 12.87 -6.56 15.10
N SER A 597 13.55 -7.65 15.45
CA SER A 597 14.31 -8.45 14.49
C SER A 597 13.53 -9.73 14.17
N LEU A 598 13.30 -9.96 12.89
CA LEU A 598 12.66 -11.16 12.34
C LEU A 598 13.73 -11.90 11.54
N VAL A 599 13.96 -13.16 11.83
CA VAL A 599 14.97 -13.99 11.17
C VAL A 599 14.28 -15.15 10.47
N GLY A 600 14.63 -15.43 9.24
CA GLY A 600 14.05 -16.50 8.44
C GLY A 600 12.80 -16.09 7.64
N GLY A 601 12.36 -14.83 7.71
CA GLY A 601 11.23 -14.32 6.97
C GLY A 601 10.92 -12.86 7.30
N GLY A 602 10.08 -12.21 6.50
CA GLY A 602 9.63 -10.84 6.71
C GLY A 602 8.50 -10.72 7.73
N ASP A 603 8.16 -9.48 8.07
CA ASP A 603 7.05 -9.18 8.97
C ASP A 603 5.68 -9.40 8.32
N ALA A 604 4.65 -9.54 9.17
CA ALA A 604 3.27 -9.75 8.72
C ALA A 604 2.51 -8.44 8.46
N ARG A 605 2.90 -7.31 9.09
CA ARG A 605 2.14 -6.06 9.08
C ARG A 605 2.40 -5.23 7.82
N PHE A 606 3.65 -5.10 7.41
CA PHE A 606 4.06 -4.20 6.34
C PHE A 606 4.23 -4.89 4.98
N SER A 607 3.81 -6.15 4.88
CA SER A 607 3.91 -6.97 3.67
C SER A 607 3.19 -6.38 2.44
N LEU A 608 2.18 -5.52 2.63
CA LEU A 608 1.47 -4.85 1.54
C LEU A 608 2.21 -3.62 0.99
N VAL A 609 3.01 -2.98 1.83
CA VAL A 609 3.79 -1.79 1.44
C VAL A 609 5.03 -2.18 0.66
N TYR A 610 5.58 -3.36 0.97
CA TYR A 610 6.74 -3.95 0.31
C TYR A 610 6.37 -5.32 -0.23
N GLU A 611 7.10 -5.80 -1.25
CA GLU A 611 6.94 -7.18 -1.70
C GLU A 611 7.20 -8.14 -0.52
N PRO A 612 6.24 -9.04 -0.22
CA PRO A 612 6.41 -10.00 0.86
C PRO A 612 7.67 -10.82 0.61
N LYS A 613 8.56 -10.87 1.60
CA LYS A 613 9.77 -11.69 1.47
C LYS A 613 9.42 -13.14 1.72
N GLU A 614 10.01 -13.97 0.88
CA GLU A 614 9.92 -15.41 1.02
C GLU A 614 10.69 -15.87 2.23
N ASP A 615 10.26 -16.98 2.81
CA ASP A 615 10.98 -17.60 3.91
C ASP A 615 12.33 -18.13 3.42
N SER A 616 13.42 -17.64 4.00
CA SER A 616 14.79 -18.06 3.70
C SER A 616 15.64 -18.02 4.96
N SER A 617 16.43 -19.07 5.19
CA SER A 617 17.38 -19.10 6.31
C SER A 617 18.43 -17.99 6.24
N ALA A 618 18.73 -17.51 5.03
CA ALA A 618 19.70 -16.45 4.76
C ALA A 618 19.11 -15.03 4.83
N TYR A 619 17.84 -14.87 5.24
CA TYR A 619 17.15 -13.59 5.28
C TYR A 619 16.76 -13.20 6.70
N ALA A 620 16.92 -11.92 7.01
CA ALA A 620 16.37 -11.31 8.21
C ALA A 620 15.89 -9.88 7.94
N GLN A 621 15.01 -9.40 8.78
CA GLN A 621 14.50 -8.03 8.74
C GLN A 621 14.55 -7.40 10.13
N ILE A 622 15.03 -6.17 10.23
CA ILE A 622 14.96 -5.37 11.44
C ILE A 622 14.00 -4.21 11.21
N ILE A 623 12.94 -4.14 11.99
CA ILE A 623 12.05 -2.99 12.08
C ILE A 623 12.62 -2.07 13.14
N VAL A 624 13.01 -0.86 12.75
CA VAL A 624 13.57 0.16 13.65
C VAL A 624 12.55 1.27 13.82
N GLN A 625 12.19 1.55 15.06
CA GLN A 625 11.36 2.69 15.44
C GLN A 625 12.24 3.74 16.09
N THR A 626 12.11 4.99 15.63
CA THR A 626 12.78 6.15 16.18
C THR A 626 11.81 7.02 16.98
N GLU A 627 12.31 7.93 17.78
CA GLU A 627 11.47 8.90 18.51
C GLU A 627 10.81 9.89 17.55
N THR A 628 11.58 10.37 16.58
CA THR A 628 11.11 11.28 15.54
C THR A 628 11.60 10.84 14.15
N ARG A 629 10.90 11.28 13.11
CA ARG A 629 11.26 10.96 11.72
C ARG A 629 12.60 11.58 11.29
N GLU A 630 12.90 12.77 11.80
CA GLU A 630 14.09 13.53 11.44
C GLU A 630 15.38 12.82 11.83
N GLN A 631 15.33 11.90 12.80
CA GLN A 631 16.46 11.08 13.24
C GLN A 631 16.78 9.91 12.31
N ILE A 632 15.83 9.50 11.46
CA ILE A 632 16.02 8.34 10.57
C ILE A 632 17.29 8.45 9.70
N PRO A 633 17.58 9.59 9.01
CA PRO A 633 18.73 9.66 8.13
C PRO A 633 20.07 9.46 8.85
N GLU A 634 20.22 9.97 10.06
CA GLU A 634 21.46 9.83 10.85
C GLU A 634 21.65 8.38 11.30
N ILE A 635 20.57 7.75 11.80
CA ILE A 635 20.59 6.34 12.24
C ILE A 635 20.83 5.41 11.05
N TRP A 636 20.23 5.71 9.89
CA TRP A 636 20.43 4.97 8.64
C TRP A 636 21.91 4.95 8.24
N VAL A 637 22.53 6.13 8.13
CA VAL A 637 23.94 6.25 7.74
C VAL A 637 24.84 5.53 8.73
N ALA A 638 24.58 5.66 10.03
CA ALA A 638 25.35 4.97 11.07
C ALA A 638 25.22 3.44 10.97
N ALA A 639 23.99 2.92 10.71
CA ALA A 639 23.76 1.49 10.56
C ALA A 639 24.41 0.94 9.28
N GLU A 640 24.31 1.66 8.16
CA GLU A 640 24.94 1.28 6.88
C GLU A 640 26.46 1.23 7.01
N GLN A 641 27.05 2.25 7.63
CA GLN A 641 28.50 2.30 7.84
C GLN A 641 28.99 1.20 8.80
N TYR A 642 28.25 0.92 9.87
CA TYR A 642 28.58 -0.16 10.81
C TYR A 642 28.60 -1.52 10.11
N MET A 643 27.57 -1.85 9.32
CA MET A 643 27.49 -3.11 8.59
C MET A 643 28.63 -3.22 7.56
N LYS A 644 28.93 -2.14 6.83
CA LYS A 644 29.99 -2.10 5.85
C LYS A 644 31.39 -2.34 6.47
N ASP A 645 31.66 -1.75 7.64
CA ASP A 645 32.99 -1.81 8.28
C ASP A 645 33.20 -3.12 9.06
N ASN A 646 32.15 -3.66 9.70
CA ASN A 646 32.28 -4.77 10.64
C ASN A 646 31.71 -6.08 10.09
N MET A 647 30.75 -6.02 9.15
CA MET A 647 30.02 -7.19 8.64
C MET A 647 29.89 -7.19 7.11
N PRO A 648 31.02 -7.17 6.38
CA PRO A 648 31.02 -7.05 4.90
C PRO A 648 30.39 -8.25 4.19
N GLN A 649 30.12 -9.37 4.89
CA GLN A 649 29.42 -10.54 4.38
C GLN A 649 27.92 -10.28 4.19
N LEU A 650 27.37 -9.28 4.85
CA LEU A 650 25.96 -8.95 4.76
C LEU A 650 25.66 -8.11 3.51
N ASP A 651 24.51 -8.37 2.91
CA ASP A 651 23.95 -7.56 1.81
C ASP A 651 22.68 -6.83 2.34
N PRO A 652 22.87 -5.64 2.96
CA PRO A 652 21.75 -4.93 3.55
C PRO A 652 20.95 -4.12 2.52
N ILE A 653 19.65 -3.99 2.76
CA ILE A 653 18.76 -3.00 2.11
C ILE A 653 18.12 -2.19 3.21
N ILE A 654 18.41 -0.91 3.29
CA ILE A 654 17.75 -0.04 4.23
C ILE A 654 16.68 0.78 3.49
N LYS A 655 15.45 0.78 4.00
CA LYS A 655 14.31 1.41 3.32
C LYS A 655 13.36 2.08 4.32
N PRO A 656 12.86 3.29 4.01
CA PRO A 656 11.89 3.97 4.86
C PRO A 656 10.50 3.35 4.68
N LEU A 657 9.60 3.53 5.64
CA LEU A 657 8.18 3.21 5.44
C LEU A 657 7.61 4.15 4.37
N ARG A 658 6.87 3.60 3.39
CA ARG A 658 6.22 4.34 2.30
C ARG A 658 4.71 4.32 2.43
N ILE A 659 4.07 5.30 1.79
CA ILE A 659 2.63 5.33 1.58
C ILE A 659 2.37 4.76 0.19
N GLY A 660 1.66 3.64 0.12
CA GLY A 660 1.41 2.94 -1.14
C GLY A 660 2.43 1.85 -1.48
N PRO A 661 2.27 1.16 -2.62
CA PRO A 661 3.11 0.02 -2.98
C PRO A 661 4.56 0.46 -3.25
N GLY A 662 5.51 -0.30 -2.71
CA GLY A 662 6.95 -0.13 -2.93
C GLY A 662 7.62 -1.43 -3.34
N ARG A 663 8.84 -1.34 -3.90
CA ARG A 663 9.68 -2.47 -4.27
C ARG A 663 11.09 -2.30 -3.71
N ASP A 664 11.80 -3.41 -3.54
CA ASP A 664 13.18 -3.37 -3.06
C ASP A 664 14.14 -2.80 -4.11
N GLY A 665 13.95 -3.19 -5.38
CA GLY A 665 14.67 -2.63 -6.52
C GLY A 665 13.86 -1.54 -7.20
N LYS A 666 14.31 -0.30 -7.15
CA LYS A 666 13.64 0.80 -7.85
C LYS A 666 13.81 0.71 -9.37
N ILE A 667 14.94 0.18 -9.82
CA ILE A 667 15.25 -0.06 -11.23
C ILE A 667 15.42 -1.56 -11.41
N GLU A 668 14.62 -2.17 -12.27
CA GLU A 668 14.64 -3.59 -12.57
C GLU A 668 14.78 -3.83 -14.07
N ALA A 669 15.89 -4.44 -14.48
CA ALA A 669 16.07 -4.99 -15.81
C ALA A 669 15.70 -6.48 -15.79
N ARG A 670 14.64 -6.87 -16.49
CA ARG A 670 14.07 -8.22 -16.47
C ARG A 670 14.39 -8.94 -17.75
N PHE A 671 15.19 -9.98 -17.65
CA PHE A 671 15.55 -10.84 -18.77
C PHE A 671 14.68 -12.09 -18.78
N HIS A 672 14.01 -12.32 -19.91
CA HIS A 672 13.12 -13.45 -20.14
C HIS A 672 13.75 -14.45 -21.09
N GLY A 673 13.70 -15.74 -20.78
CA GLY A 673 14.29 -16.79 -21.62
C GLY A 673 14.03 -18.19 -21.07
N ARG A 674 14.63 -19.21 -21.67
CA ARG A 674 14.41 -20.62 -21.28
C ARG A 674 15.57 -21.25 -20.52
N ASP A 675 16.80 -20.79 -20.79
CA ASP A 675 17.99 -21.39 -20.20
C ASP A 675 18.45 -20.56 -18.99
N PRO A 676 18.43 -21.15 -17.78
CA PRO A 676 18.87 -20.46 -16.56
C PRO A 676 20.30 -19.94 -16.60
N VAL A 677 21.20 -20.63 -17.31
CA VAL A 677 22.63 -20.25 -17.41
C VAL A 677 22.78 -18.95 -18.20
N ILE A 678 22.09 -18.87 -19.34
CA ILE A 678 22.11 -17.67 -20.20
C ILE A 678 21.44 -16.50 -19.47
N LEU A 679 20.32 -16.74 -18.78
CA LEU A 679 19.64 -15.70 -17.99
C LEU A 679 20.56 -15.11 -16.93
N ARG A 680 21.30 -15.94 -16.20
CA ARG A 680 22.28 -15.49 -15.19
C ARG A 680 23.39 -14.66 -15.82
N GLN A 681 23.95 -15.09 -16.95
CA GLN A 681 24.98 -14.32 -17.66
C GLN A 681 24.47 -12.93 -18.09
N LEU A 682 23.25 -12.84 -18.58
CA LEU A 682 22.63 -11.56 -18.96
C LEU A 682 22.43 -10.66 -17.73
N SER A 683 22.00 -11.24 -16.60
CA SER A 683 21.86 -10.51 -15.35
C SER A 683 23.21 -9.97 -14.84
N GLU A 684 24.26 -10.79 -14.86
CA GLU A 684 25.62 -10.39 -14.45
C GLU A 684 26.16 -9.26 -15.33
N GLN A 685 25.92 -9.31 -16.65
CA GLN A 685 26.29 -8.23 -17.57
C GLN A 685 25.55 -6.93 -17.25
N ALA A 686 24.25 -7.01 -16.97
CA ALA A 686 23.46 -5.85 -16.60
C ALA A 686 23.91 -5.25 -15.26
N GLN A 687 24.19 -6.09 -14.25
CA GLN A 687 24.74 -5.63 -12.97
C GLN A 687 26.11 -4.96 -13.14
N ALA A 688 26.99 -5.49 -14.02
CA ALA A 688 28.27 -4.87 -14.33
C ALA A 688 28.08 -3.48 -14.97
N ILE A 689 27.08 -3.31 -15.85
CA ILE A 689 26.74 -2.00 -16.43
C ILE A 689 26.21 -1.04 -15.35
N MET A 690 25.35 -1.52 -14.44
CA MET A 690 24.84 -0.74 -13.32
C MET A 690 25.97 -0.27 -12.40
N ALA A 691 26.93 -1.14 -12.10
CA ALA A 691 28.07 -0.85 -11.25
C ALA A 691 29.03 0.23 -11.81
N MET A 692 28.97 0.54 -13.10
CA MET A 692 29.73 1.63 -13.71
C MET A 692 29.18 3.03 -13.39
N ASP A 693 27.95 3.13 -12.92
CA ASP A 693 27.33 4.42 -12.54
C ASP A 693 27.52 4.64 -11.03
N PRO A 694 28.19 5.74 -10.61
CA PRO A 694 28.49 5.99 -9.19
C PRO A 694 27.23 6.24 -8.33
N GLU A 695 26.10 6.52 -8.94
CA GLU A 695 24.84 6.72 -8.21
C GLU A 695 24.03 5.41 -8.06
N ALA A 696 24.48 4.31 -8.66
CA ALA A 696 23.85 3.01 -8.47
C ALA A 696 24.41 2.30 -7.23
N LYS A 697 23.51 1.80 -6.39
CA LYS A 697 23.84 1.00 -5.20
C LYS A 697 22.97 -0.24 -5.10
N GLU A 698 23.35 -1.17 -4.23
CA GLU A 698 22.55 -2.37 -3.92
C GLU A 698 22.22 -3.21 -5.18
N MET A 699 23.24 -3.37 -6.07
CA MET A 699 23.08 -4.18 -7.27
C MET A 699 22.95 -5.65 -6.92
N ARG A 700 21.92 -6.31 -7.43
CA ARG A 700 21.64 -7.73 -7.18
C ARG A 700 20.76 -8.33 -8.25
N ASP A 701 20.71 -9.66 -8.28
CA ASP A 701 19.64 -10.39 -8.97
C ASP A 701 18.67 -11.05 -7.97
N ASP A 702 17.49 -11.37 -8.45
CA ASP A 702 16.43 -11.97 -7.64
C ASP A 702 16.51 -13.50 -7.53
N TRP A 703 17.46 -14.14 -8.25
CA TRP A 703 17.74 -15.58 -8.12
C TRP A 703 18.78 -15.88 -7.05
N ARG A 704 19.47 -14.88 -6.55
CA ARG A 704 20.52 -15.00 -5.54
C ARG A 704 21.66 -15.93 -5.97
N GLN A 705 22.55 -16.27 -5.05
CA GLN A 705 23.70 -17.12 -5.36
C GLN A 705 23.28 -18.59 -5.49
N PRO A 706 23.86 -19.36 -6.39
CA PRO A 706 23.71 -20.81 -6.40
C PRO A 706 24.34 -21.43 -5.15
N VAL A 707 23.80 -22.56 -4.70
CA VAL A 707 24.29 -23.30 -3.54
C VAL A 707 24.93 -24.62 -3.96
N GLN A 708 25.81 -25.13 -3.11
CA GLN A 708 26.41 -26.45 -3.29
C GLN A 708 25.42 -27.56 -2.89
N GLN A 709 25.28 -28.54 -3.73
CA GLN A 709 24.49 -29.74 -3.49
C GLN A 709 25.40 -30.97 -3.57
N ILE A 710 25.32 -31.85 -2.57
CA ILE A 710 26.02 -33.14 -2.61
C ILE A 710 25.05 -34.15 -3.22
N ARG A 711 25.50 -34.75 -4.35
CA ARG A 711 24.74 -35.78 -5.09
C ARG A 711 25.39 -37.14 -4.97
N PRO A 712 24.84 -38.06 -4.17
CA PRO A 712 25.31 -39.43 -4.15
C PRO A 712 24.90 -40.16 -5.45
N ILE A 713 25.83 -40.68 -6.19
CA ILE A 713 25.58 -41.43 -7.42
C ILE A 713 25.34 -42.91 -7.07
N PHE A 714 24.07 -43.31 -7.06
CA PHE A 714 23.67 -44.66 -6.70
C PHE A 714 24.17 -45.71 -7.70
N ASN A 715 24.81 -46.77 -7.17
CA ASN A 715 25.26 -47.90 -7.96
C ASN A 715 24.14 -48.93 -8.12
N GLU A 716 23.45 -48.92 -9.25
CA GLU A 716 22.34 -49.80 -9.55
C GLU A 716 22.65 -51.29 -9.43
N GLN A 717 23.85 -51.70 -9.87
CA GLN A 717 24.28 -53.10 -9.87
C GLN A 717 24.43 -53.62 -8.44
N VAL A 718 25.17 -52.91 -7.61
CA VAL A 718 25.39 -53.24 -6.22
C VAL A 718 24.09 -53.13 -5.43
N GLY A 719 23.30 -52.07 -5.67
CA GLY A 719 22.00 -51.90 -5.01
C GLY A 719 21.05 -53.12 -5.25
N ARG A 720 20.98 -53.60 -6.48
CA ARG A 720 20.18 -54.80 -6.79
C ARG A 720 20.72 -56.08 -6.12
N GLN A 721 22.03 -56.24 -6.05
CA GLN A 721 22.62 -57.39 -5.35
C GLN A 721 22.31 -57.39 -3.86
N LEU A 722 22.26 -56.22 -3.26
CA LEU A 722 21.97 -56.03 -1.83
C LEU A 722 20.47 -55.85 -1.53
N GLY A 723 19.62 -55.80 -2.56
CA GLY A 723 18.19 -55.48 -2.41
C GLY A 723 17.88 -54.10 -1.94
N ILE A 724 18.81 -53.15 -2.12
CA ILE A 724 18.68 -51.76 -1.70
C ILE A 724 18.22 -50.90 -2.88
N THR A 725 17.22 -50.07 -2.67
CA THR A 725 16.69 -49.13 -3.67
C THR A 725 17.20 -47.72 -3.43
N ARG A 726 17.01 -46.81 -4.39
CA ARG A 726 17.26 -45.38 -4.22
C ARG A 726 16.42 -44.78 -3.10
N GLN A 727 15.20 -45.30 -2.90
CA GLN A 727 14.31 -44.87 -1.84
C GLN A 727 14.87 -45.23 -0.46
N ASP A 728 15.44 -46.43 -0.32
CA ASP A 728 16.07 -46.86 0.93
C ASP A 728 17.30 -46.03 1.27
N LEU A 729 18.12 -45.71 0.24
CA LEU A 729 19.25 -44.79 0.39
C LEU A 729 18.79 -43.42 0.85
N SER A 730 17.76 -42.83 0.20
CA SER A 730 17.23 -41.52 0.57
C SER A 730 16.66 -41.52 1.98
N ALA A 731 15.92 -42.58 2.37
CA ALA A 731 15.37 -42.70 3.71
C ALA A 731 16.46 -42.81 4.78
N ALA A 732 17.54 -43.54 4.50
CA ALA A 732 18.68 -43.69 5.40
C ALA A 732 19.43 -42.34 5.58
N LEU A 733 19.67 -41.61 4.52
CA LEU A 733 20.30 -40.28 4.56
C LEU A 733 19.42 -39.29 5.31
N GLN A 734 18.11 -39.24 5.05
CA GLN A 734 17.17 -38.39 5.77
C GLN A 734 17.15 -38.73 7.26
N ALA A 735 17.05 -40.02 7.59
CA ALA A 735 17.05 -40.46 8.99
C ALA A 735 18.35 -40.09 9.74
N ALA A 736 19.48 -40.10 9.03
CA ALA A 736 20.75 -39.76 9.61
C ALA A 736 20.91 -38.24 9.89
N PHE A 737 20.48 -37.38 8.97
CA PHE A 737 20.70 -35.92 9.09
C PHE A 737 19.52 -35.19 9.75
N GLU A 738 18.30 -35.32 9.22
CA GLU A 738 17.12 -34.56 9.72
C GLU A 738 16.28 -35.37 10.71
N GLY A 739 16.40 -36.69 10.66
CA GLY A 739 15.55 -37.61 11.37
C GLY A 739 14.29 -38.00 10.60
N SER A 740 13.88 -39.28 10.77
CA SER A 740 12.68 -39.83 10.18
C SER A 740 11.51 -39.71 11.17
N GLN A 741 10.43 -39.06 10.77
CA GLN A 741 9.21 -38.98 11.56
C GLN A 741 8.47 -40.32 11.47
N PHE A 742 8.13 -40.92 12.62
CA PHE A 742 7.37 -42.17 12.66
C PHE A 742 6.03 -42.06 13.37
N GLY A 743 5.78 -41.04 14.19
CA GLY A 743 4.55 -40.91 14.95
C GLY A 743 4.32 -39.49 15.49
N LEU A 744 3.30 -39.38 16.32
CA LEU A 744 2.93 -38.14 17.01
C LEU A 744 2.82 -38.41 18.52
N TYR A 745 3.46 -37.61 19.32
CA TYR A 745 3.26 -37.57 20.76
C TYR A 745 2.13 -36.61 21.11
N ARG A 746 1.14 -37.06 21.86
CA ARG A 746 -0.04 -36.27 22.21
C ARG A 746 0.12 -35.64 23.57
N ASP A 747 0.22 -34.34 23.64
CA ASP A 747 0.31 -33.53 24.86
C ASP A 747 -0.89 -32.59 24.95
N GLY A 748 -2.01 -33.10 25.45
CA GLY A 748 -3.27 -32.37 25.44
C GLY A 748 -3.78 -32.08 24.01
N ILE A 749 -3.86 -30.79 23.67
CA ILE A 749 -4.28 -30.34 22.30
C ILE A 749 -3.11 -30.36 21.32
N ARG A 750 -1.89 -30.60 21.75
CA ARG A 750 -0.69 -30.54 20.92
C ARG A 750 -0.31 -31.89 20.37
N LEU A 751 0.05 -31.92 19.10
CA LEU A 751 0.55 -33.09 18.41
C LEU A 751 2.01 -32.84 18.03
N LEU A 752 2.93 -33.39 18.82
CA LEU A 752 4.36 -33.24 18.58
C LEU A 752 4.87 -34.38 17.70
N PRO A 753 5.57 -34.10 16.59
CA PRO A 753 6.19 -35.16 15.79
C PRO A 753 7.26 -35.88 16.61
N ILE A 754 7.30 -37.21 16.48
CA ILE A 754 8.37 -38.03 17.04
C ILE A 754 9.32 -38.35 15.89
N LYS A 755 10.58 -37.89 16.01
CA LYS A 755 11.62 -38.12 15.03
C LYS A 755 12.72 -39.04 15.53
N LEU A 756 13.08 -40.03 14.75
CA LEU A 756 14.19 -40.93 15.01
C LEU A 756 15.42 -40.48 14.23
N ARG A 757 16.55 -40.28 14.92
CA ARG A 757 17.80 -39.78 14.28
C ARG A 757 19.07 -40.24 15.01
N VAL A 758 20.22 -39.95 14.43
CA VAL A 758 21.52 -40.14 15.11
C VAL A 758 21.87 -38.93 15.97
N PRO A 759 22.67 -39.08 17.05
CA PRO A 759 23.11 -37.97 17.88
C PRO A 759 23.88 -36.91 17.12
N GLU A 760 23.87 -35.66 17.61
CA GLU A 760 24.44 -34.48 16.95
C GLU A 760 25.93 -34.65 16.62
N ASN A 761 26.73 -35.24 17.49
CA ASN A 761 28.16 -35.47 17.29
C ASN A 761 28.48 -36.40 16.12
N GLU A 762 27.53 -37.28 15.71
CA GLU A 762 27.72 -38.21 14.60
C GLU A 762 27.21 -37.65 13.26
N ARG A 763 26.46 -36.53 13.21
CA ARG A 763 25.84 -35.96 12.01
C ARG A 763 26.35 -34.57 11.62
N ARG A 764 27.23 -33.95 12.45
CA ARG A 764 27.77 -32.61 12.13
C ARG A 764 28.79 -32.58 10.99
N ASP A 765 29.44 -33.72 10.70
CA ASP A 765 30.52 -33.78 9.71
C ASP A 765 30.04 -34.51 8.44
N VAL A 766 30.17 -33.81 7.29
CA VAL A 766 29.89 -34.36 5.96
C VAL A 766 30.77 -35.58 5.67
N ALA A 767 31.98 -35.67 6.24
CA ALA A 767 32.83 -36.84 6.08
C ALA A 767 32.14 -38.14 6.48
N HIS A 768 31.22 -38.09 7.45
CA HIS A 768 30.48 -39.26 7.90
C HIS A 768 29.35 -39.73 6.99
N ILE A 769 29.06 -39.02 5.88
CA ILE A 769 28.01 -39.44 4.92
C ILE A 769 28.27 -40.84 4.37
N GLN A 770 29.54 -41.22 4.20
CA GLN A 770 29.95 -42.53 3.68
C GLN A 770 29.69 -43.67 4.66
N ASP A 771 29.68 -43.35 5.96
CA ASP A 771 29.56 -44.35 7.06
C ASP A 771 28.11 -44.57 7.44
N ILE A 772 27.17 -43.78 6.90
CA ILE A 772 25.72 -43.95 7.14
C ILE A 772 25.31 -45.36 6.73
N GLN A 773 24.52 -46.02 7.58
CA GLN A 773 24.12 -47.42 7.38
C GLN A 773 22.76 -47.48 6.67
N VAL A 774 22.72 -48.31 5.61
CA VAL A 774 21.46 -48.66 4.89
C VAL A 774 21.17 -50.10 5.14
N TRP A 775 19.93 -50.47 5.44
CA TRP A 775 19.55 -51.86 5.66
C TRP A 775 19.50 -52.65 4.36
N SER A 776 20.18 -53.78 4.29
CA SER A 776 20.09 -54.75 3.17
C SER A 776 19.12 -55.88 3.54
N PRO A 777 17.98 -55.97 2.86
CA PRO A 777 17.03 -57.06 3.09
C PRO A 777 17.56 -58.40 2.65
N VAL A 778 18.53 -58.44 1.72
CA VAL A 778 19.17 -59.67 1.26
C VAL A 778 20.19 -60.19 2.23
N LEU A 779 21.07 -59.32 2.75
CA LEU A 779 22.09 -59.69 3.74
C LEU A 779 21.60 -59.73 5.17
N GLN A 780 20.35 -59.26 5.40
CA GLN A 780 19.80 -59.11 6.78
C GLN A 780 20.71 -58.36 7.74
N ARG A 781 21.43 -57.36 7.22
CA ARG A 781 22.33 -56.48 8.00
C ARG A 781 22.43 -55.09 7.37
N ALA A 782 22.87 -54.14 8.18
CA ALA A 782 23.17 -52.80 7.69
C ALA A 782 24.52 -52.82 6.91
N VAL A 783 24.56 -52.02 5.81
CA VAL A 783 25.75 -51.80 5.00
C VAL A 783 26.04 -50.32 4.87
N PRO A 784 27.29 -49.88 4.85
CA PRO A 784 27.63 -48.44 4.65
C PRO A 784 27.16 -47.90 3.31
N VAL A 785 26.70 -46.65 3.27
CA VAL A 785 26.34 -45.95 2.04
C VAL A 785 27.47 -46.00 0.99
N ALA A 786 28.74 -45.96 1.40
CA ALA A 786 29.91 -46.07 0.53
C ALA A 786 29.89 -47.34 -0.34
N GLN A 787 29.19 -48.45 0.06
CA GLN A 787 29.09 -49.66 -0.77
C GLN A 787 28.06 -49.56 -1.89
N VAL A 788 27.03 -48.75 -1.71
CA VAL A 788 25.89 -48.59 -2.67
C VAL A 788 25.95 -47.30 -3.49
N VAL A 789 26.94 -46.44 -3.23
CA VAL A 789 27.20 -45.19 -3.94
C VAL A 789 28.55 -45.27 -4.66
N SER A 790 28.57 -44.95 -5.95
CA SER A 790 29.80 -44.98 -6.75
C SER A 790 30.69 -43.77 -6.47
N SER A 791 30.11 -42.59 -6.27
CA SER A 791 30.82 -41.33 -5.99
C SER A 791 29.83 -40.33 -5.32
N PHE A 792 30.41 -39.35 -4.66
CA PHE A 792 29.71 -38.15 -4.20
C PHE A 792 30.15 -36.97 -5.04
N GLU A 793 29.24 -36.42 -5.82
CA GLU A 793 29.48 -35.26 -6.68
C GLU A 793 28.99 -33.98 -5.97
N THR A 794 29.81 -32.95 -5.97
CA THR A 794 29.37 -31.62 -5.55
C THR A 794 29.01 -30.81 -6.79
N VAL A 795 27.74 -30.43 -6.89
CA VAL A 795 27.21 -29.64 -8.00
C VAL A 795 26.66 -28.31 -7.48
N TRP A 796 26.67 -27.30 -8.33
CA TRP A 796 26.06 -26.02 -8.03
C TRP A 796 24.62 -26.02 -8.55
N GLU A 797 23.67 -25.60 -7.74
CA GLU A 797 22.26 -25.57 -8.06
C GLU A 797 21.69 -24.17 -7.78
N ASN A 798 20.80 -23.69 -8.65
CA ASN A 798 20.03 -22.51 -8.37
C ASN A 798 18.99 -22.84 -7.29
N THR A 799 18.99 -22.08 -6.20
CA THR A 799 17.99 -22.22 -5.10
C THR A 799 16.64 -21.64 -5.47
N VAL A 800 16.60 -20.71 -6.42
CA VAL A 800 15.39 -20.02 -6.84
C VAL A 800 15.40 -19.92 -8.36
N ILE A 801 14.28 -20.31 -8.98
CA ILE A 801 13.98 -20.04 -10.38
C ILE A 801 12.68 -19.24 -10.38
N ARG A 802 12.70 -18.08 -11.01
CA ARG A 802 11.49 -17.24 -11.10
C ARG A 802 10.93 -17.24 -12.50
N GLY A 803 9.63 -17.09 -12.59
CA GLY A 803 8.90 -16.92 -13.84
C GLY A 803 7.94 -15.75 -13.78
N ARG A 804 7.72 -15.12 -14.92
CA ARG A 804 6.67 -14.12 -15.13
C ARG A 804 5.94 -14.44 -16.42
N ARG A 805 4.61 -14.42 -16.36
CA ARG A 805 3.78 -14.75 -17.54
C ARG A 805 4.20 -16.06 -18.23
N ARG A 806 4.55 -17.07 -17.41
CA ARG A 806 4.98 -18.42 -17.86
C ARG A 806 6.35 -18.46 -18.57
N ILE A 807 7.17 -17.45 -18.46
CA ILE A 807 8.53 -17.44 -19.01
C ILE A 807 9.49 -17.28 -17.85
N GLN A 808 10.52 -18.11 -17.79
CA GLN A 808 11.57 -17.95 -16.79
C GLN A 808 12.20 -16.57 -16.93
N THR A 809 12.36 -15.90 -15.81
CA THR A 809 12.76 -14.50 -15.75
C THR A 809 13.74 -14.30 -14.62
N ILE A 810 14.86 -13.64 -14.91
CA ILE A 810 15.78 -13.13 -13.90
C ILE A 810 15.72 -11.60 -13.90
N ILE A 811 15.75 -11.01 -12.73
CA ILE A 811 15.69 -9.56 -12.53
C ILE A 811 17.02 -9.07 -11.99
N ALA A 812 17.77 -8.30 -12.81
CA ALA A 812 18.87 -7.50 -12.31
C ALA A 812 18.34 -6.16 -11.81
N SER A 813 18.60 -5.81 -10.56
CA SER A 813 18.08 -4.61 -9.93
C SER A 813 19.15 -3.76 -9.26
N CYS A 814 18.87 -2.46 -9.15
CA CYS A 814 19.67 -1.53 -8.37
C CYS A 814 18.79 -0.41 -7.79
N ASN A 815 19.32 0.27 -6.78
CA ASN A 815 18.73 1.46 -6.18
C ASN A 815 19.62 2.68 -6.43
N PRO A 816 19.02 3.89 -6.55
CA PRO A 816 19.80 5.12 -6.60
C PRO A 816 20.31 5.49 -5.20
N THR A 817 21.43 6.22 -5.13
CA THR A 817 21.94 6.80 -3.88
C THR A 817 21.03 7.87 -3.31
N VAL A 818 20.29 8.58 -4.18
CA VAL A 818 19.20 9.50 -3.84
C VAL A 818 17.85 8.81 -3.98
N ASP A 819 16.81 9.29 -3.32
CA ASP A 819 15.51 8.59 -3.29
C ASP A 819 14.79 8.47 -4.64
N ILE A 820 15.17 9.26 -5.66
CA ILE A 820 14.52 9.34 -6.97
C ILE A 820 15.23 8.47 -8.00
N ALA A 821 14.53 7.52 -8.60
CA ALA A 821 15.10 6.54 -9.54
C ALA A 821 15.24 7.04 -10.98
N THR A 822 14.41 7.99 -11.41
CA THR A 822 14.30 8.38 -12.82
C THR A 822 15.61 8.85 -13.47
N PRO A 823 16.45 9.73 -12.85
CA PRO A 823 17.69 10.18 -13.49
C PRO A 823 18.70 9.05 -13.69
N LEU A 824 18.79 8.11 -12.75
CA LEU A 824 19.64 6.94 -12.87
C LEU A 824 19.11 5.98 -13.94
N PHE A 825 17.80 5.76 -13.97
CA PHE A 825 17.15 4.92 -14.97
C PHE A 825 17.40 5.40 -16.40
N GLU A 826 17.26 6.71 -16.64
CA GLU A 826 17.51 7.29 -17.96
C GLU A 826 18.95 7.14 -18.45
N ARG A 827 19.94 7.10 -17.54
CA ARG A 827 21.34 6.85 -17.87
C ARG A 827 21.65 5.36 -18.11
N LEU A 828 21.00 4.46 -17.34
CA LEU A 828 21.22 3.02 -17.42
C LEU A 828 20.47 2.38 -18.58
N ARG A 829 19.25 2.82 -18.85
CA ARG A 829 18.37 2.25 -19.87
C ARG A 829 19.01 2.08 -21.24
N PRO A 830 19.58 3.12 -21.90
CA PRO A 830 20.17 2.96 -23.23
C PRO A 830 21.37 2.02 -23.23
N LYS A 831 22.12 1.92 -22.15
CA LYS A 831 23.30 1.05 -22.03
C LYS A 831 22.89 -0.41 -21.93
N ILE A 832 21.85 -0.72 -21.14
CA ILE A 832 21.35 -2.08 -20.96
C ILE A 832 20.54 -2.53 -22.18
N GLU A 833 19.77 -1.63 -22.83
CA GLU A 833 19.05 -1.93 -24.09
C GLU A 833 20.02 -2.20 -25.25
N ALA A 834 21.26 -1.71 -25.19
CA ALA A 834 22.29 -1.97 -26.19
C ALA A 834 22.97 -3.35 -26.03
N MET A 835 22.65 -4.13 -25.01
CA MET A 835 23.18 -5.50 -24.84
C MET A 835 22.65 -6.40 -25.97
N GLU A 836 23.55 -7.26 -26.51
CA GLU A 836 23.15 -8.27 -27.47
C GLU A 836 22.40 -9.41 -26.75
N LEU A 837 21.14 -9.59 -27.11
CA LEU A 837 20.31 -10.66 -26.58
C LEU A 837 20.32 -11.86 -27.55
N PRO A 838 20.58 -13.10 -27.08
CA PRO A 838 20.44 -14.29 -27.91
C PRO A 838 19.01 -14.46 -28.45
N PRO A 839 18.83 -15.17 -29.57
CA PRO A 839 17.49 -15.45 -30.11
C PRO A 839 16.60 -16.19 -29.09
N GLY A 840 15.37 -15.68 -28.89
CA GLY A 840 14.42 -16.22 -27.92
C GLY A 840 14.54 -15.60 -26.53
N TYR A 841 15.43 -14.64 -26.32
CA TYR A 841 15.53 -13.85 -25.10
C TYR A 841 15.02 -12.43 -25.32
N SER A 842 14.46 -11.84 -24.29
CA SER A 842 13.91 -10.48 -24.34
C SER A 842 14.15 -9.74 -23.03
N LEU A 843 14.24 -8.42 -23.12
CA LEU A 843 14.37 -7.50 -22.00
C LEU A 843 13.05 -6.74 -21.79
N SER A 844 12.65 -6.60 -20.54
CA SER A 844 11.58 -5.66 -20.15
C SER A 844 11.99 -4.90 -18.88
N TRP A 845 11.39 -3.76 -18.68
CA TRP A 845 11.67 -2.92 -17.51
C TRP A 845 10.60 -3.07 -16.43
N GLY A 846 11.03 -3.05 -15.19
CA GLY A 846 10.20 -3.11 -13.99
C GLY A 846 10.57 -2.06 -12.96
N GLY A 847 10.19 -2.32 -11.70
CA GLY A 847 10.44 -1.42 -10.59
C GLY A 847 9.52 -0.21 -10.62
N GLU A 848 10.00 0.92 -10.10
CA GLU A 848 9.24 2.17 -10.02
C GLU A 848 8.76 2.68 -11.39
N TYR A 849 9.49 2.34 -12.47
CA TYR A 849 9.09 2.67 -13.84
C TYR A 849 7.77 1.97 -14.23
N GLU A 850 7.64 0.65 -14.00
CA GLU A 850 6.42 -0.10 -14.32
C GLU A 850 5.23 0.40 -13.49
N ASP A 851 5.43 0.59 -12.18
CA ASP A 851 4.37 0.99 -11.26
C ASP A 851 3.85 2.40 -11.58
N SER A 852 4.78 3.33 -11.87
CA SER A 852 4.43 4.68 -12.30
C SER A 852 3.70 4.68 -13.64
N PHE A 853 4.18 3.88 -14.60
CA PHE A 853 3.56 3.77 -15.92
C PHE A 853 2.15 3.16 -15.85
N GLU A 854 1.95 2.06 -15.11
CA GLU A 854 0.62 1.43 -14.95
C GLU A 854 -0.38 2.39 -14.26
N ALA A 855 0.05 3.15 -13.26
CA ALA A 855 -0.80 4.13 -12.58
C ALA A 855 -1.16 5.31 -13.50
N GLN A 856 -0.19 5.83 -14.24
CA GLN A 856 -0.40 6.92 -15.19
C GLN A 856 -1.27 6.48 -16.36
N ASP A 857 -1.01 5.32 -16.96
CA ASP A 857 -1.78 4.79 -18.11
C ASP A 857 -3.26 4.62 -17.76
N ALA A 858 -3.56 4.10 -16.56
CA ALA A 858 -4.92 3.97 -16.06
C ALA A 858 -5.64 5.32 -15.93
N LEU A 859 -4.93 6.37 -15.48
CA LEU A 859 -5.49 7.73 -15.40
C LEU A 859 -5.61 8.37 -16.77
N PHE A 860 -4.56 8.30 -17.58
CA PHE A 860 -4.56 8.89 -18.94
C PHE A 860 -5.62 8.27 -19.84
N SER A 861 -5.96 7.00 -19.65
CA SER A 861 -7.08 6.35 -20.36
C SER A 861 -8.45 6.93 -19.99
N ALA A 862 -8.62 7.41 -18.73
CA ALA A 862 -9.87 7.99 -18.24
C ALA A 862 -9.98 9.51 -18.49
N ILE A 863 -8.86 10.23 -18.60
CA ILE A 863 -8.81 11.71 -18.83
C ILE A 863 -9.59 12.16 -20.07
N PRO A 864 -9.48 11.52 -21.25
CA PRO A 864 -10.21 11.97 -22.45
C PRO A 864 -11.73 12.01 -22.27
N VAL A 865 -12.29 11.08 -21.51
CA VAL A 865 -13.73 11.03 -21.20
C VAL A 865 -14.12 12.24 -20.34
N GLY A 866 -13.37 12.53 -19.30
CA GLY A 866 -13.58 13.70 -18.44
C GLY A 866 -13.48 15.01 -19.22
N PHE A 867 -12.45 15.15 -20.03
CA PHE A 867 -12.25 16.35 -20.88
C PHE A 867 -13.36 16.52 -21.90
N LEU A 868 -13.79 15.46 -22.58
CA LEU A 868 -14.91 15.49 -23.50
C LEU A 868 -16.19 15.99 -22.79
N MET A 869 -16.48 15.45 -21.59
CA MET A 869 -17.63 15.87 -20.81
C MET A 869 -17.53 17.35 -20.40
N MET A 870 -16.36 17.82 -19.96
CA MET A 870 -16.15 19.24 -19.63
C MET A 870 -16.32 20.14 -20.86
N ILE A 871 -15.85 19.73 -22.05
CA ILE A 871 -16.05 20.45 -23.32
C ILE A 871 -17.56 20.53 -23.64
N LEU A 872 -18.26 19.41 -23.54
CA LEU A 872 -19.70 19.36 -23.79
C LEU A 872 -20.47 20.28 -22.82
N VAL A 873 -20.19 20.23 -21.53
CA VAL A 873 -20.83 21.11 -20.53
C VAL A 873 -20.56 22.58 -20.85
N SER A 874 -19.31 22.94 -21.24
CA SER A 874 -18.98 24.31 -21.62
C SER A 874 -19.73 24.77 -22.89
N ILE A 875 -19.90 23.90 -23.88
CA ILE A 875 -20.69 24.19 -25.10
C ILE A 875 -22.16 24.34 -24.74
N PHE A 876 -22.73 23.48 -23.93
CA PHE A 876 -24.15 23.57 -23.50
C PHE A 876 -24.41 24.84 -22.69
N LEU A 877 -23.47 25.26 -21.86
CA LEU A 877 -23.61 26.46 -21.02
C LEU A 877 -23.70 27.74 -21.89
N PHE A 878 -22.86 27.89 -22.87
CA PHE A 878 -22.80 29.10 -23.73
C PHE A 878 -23.67 29.01 -24.98
N GLY A 879 -24.06 27.83 -25.44
CA GLY A 879 -24.77 27.62 -26.68
C GLY A 879 -24.01 28.09 -27.94
N LYS A 880 -22.69 28.31 -27.84
CA LYS A 880 -21.79 28.80 -28.88
C LYS A 880 -20.41 28.13 -28.74
N LEU A 881 -19.58 28.20 -29.81
CA LEU A 881 -18.28 27.52 -29.81
C LEU A 881 -17.10 28.46 -29.47
N LYS A 882 -17.23 29.77 -29.67
CA LYS A 882 -16.11 30.70 -29.47
C LYS A 882 -15.76 30.86 -27.97
N GLN A 883 -16.73 30.94 -27.12
CA GLN A 883 -16.53 31.06 -25.66
C GLN A 883 -15.83 29.83 -25.06
N PRO A 884 -16.31 28.61 -25.29
CA PRO A 884 -15.57 27.40 -24.90
C PRO A 884 -14.14 27.36 -25.44
N LEU A 885 -13.92 27.77 -26.69
CA LEU A 885 -12.59 27.80 -27.27
C LEU A 885 -11.63 28.73 -26.51
N ILE A 886 -12.10 29.91 -26.06
CA ILE A 886 -11.29 30.81 -25.21
C ILE A 886 -10.90 30.12 -23.91
N ILE A 887 -11.87 29.47 -23.25
CA ILE A 887 -11.66 28.78 -22.00
C ILE A 887 -10.60 27.69 -22.16
N TRP A 888 -10.76 26.83 -23.16
CA TRP A 888 -9.83 25.73 -23.39
C TRP A 888 -8.43 26.14 -23.83
N LEU A 889 -8.28 27.31 -24.48
CA LEU A 889 -6.97 27.89 -24.77
C LEU A 889 -6.22 28.37 -23.53
N THR A 890 -6.91 28.62 -22.41
CA THR A 890 -6.25 29.02 -21.16
C THR A 890 -5.79 27.83 -20.33
N VAL A 891 -6.35 26.65 -20.52
CA VAL A 891 -6.04 25.44 -19.73
C VAL A 891 -4.56 25.04 -19.77
N PRO A 892 -3.89 24.95 -20.94
CA PRO A 892 -2.47 24.60 -20.97
C PRO A 892 -1.55 25.56 -20.21
N LEU A 893 -1.99 26.80 -20.03
CA LEU A 893 -1.21 27.85 -19.36
C LEU A 893 -1.05 27.61 -17.85
N ALA A 894 -1.87 26.73 -17.26
CA ALA A 894 -1.70 26.27 -15.90
C ALA A 894 -0.32 25.66 -15.65
N LEU A 895 0.26 24.99 -16.65
CA LEU A 895 1.57 24.40 -16.59
C LEU A 895 2.67 25.40 -16.25
N ILE A 896 2.52 26.68 -16.62
CA ILE A 896 3.52 27.71 -16.32
C ILE A 896 3.68 27.87 -14.80
N GLY A 897 2.56 28.02 -14.09
CA GLY A 897 2.57 28.17 -12.63
C GLY A 897 3.00 26.90 -11.92
N MET A 898 2.53 25.72 -12.40
CA MET A 898 2.93 24.41 -11.84
C MET A 898 4.44 24.22 -11.92
N THR A 899 5.02 24.40 -13.11
CA THR A 899 6.46 24.22 -13.33
C THR A 899 7.28 25.19 -12.47
N ALA A 900 6.88 26.47 -12.46
CA ALA A 900 7.55 27.48 -11.66
C ALA A 900 7.50 27.15 -10.16
N GLY A 901 6.37 26.66 -9.66
CA GLY A 901 6.22 26.28 -8.26
C GLY A 901 7.07 25.07 -7.89
N LEU A 902 6.97 23.98 -8.68
CA LEU A 902 7.73 22.76 -8.41
C LEU A 902 9.25 23.03 -8.45
N LEU A 903 9.76 23.76 -9.43
CA LEU A 903 11.17 24.12 -9.50
C LEU A 903 11.59 25.08 -8.38
N GLY A 904 10.72 26.05 -8.04
CA GLY A 904 11.03 27.05 -7.01
C GLY A 904 11.09 26.49 -5.59
N PHE A 905 10.31 25.46 -5.29
CA PHE A 905 10.25 24.80 -3.97
C PHE A 905 10.92 23.43 -3.95
N ASN A 906 11.68 23.06 -4.97
CA ASN A 906 12.29 21.73 -5.13
C ASN A 906 11.28 20.57 -4.97
N GLY A 907 10.04 20.78 -5.41
CA GLY A 907 9.00 19.75 -5.39
C GLY A 907 9.21 18.73 -6.51
N SER A 908 8.79 17.49 -6.26
CA SER A 908 8.75 16.44 -7.28
C SER A 908 7.37 16.34 -7.93
N PHE A 909 7.34 15.95 -9.20
CA PHE A 909 6.09 15.62 -9.87
C PHE A 909 5.75 14.17 -9.57
N ASP A 910 4.85 13.98 -8.62
CA ASP A 910 4.35 12.70 -8.15
C ASP A 910 2.87 12.49 -8.54
N PHE A 911 2.31 11.36 -8.13
CA PHE A 911 0.91 11.04 -8.37
C PHE A 911 -0.03 12.13 -7.80
N MET A 912 0.28 12.71 -6.66
CA MET A 912 -0.54 13.76 -6.04
C MET A 912 -0.42 15.09 -6.79
N CYS A 913 0.73 15.41 -7.37
CA CYS A 913 0.90 16.53 -8.29
C CYS A 913 0.00 16.42 -9.53
N LEU A 914 -0.12 15.23 -10.10
CA LEU A 914 -1.01 14.98 -11.25
C LEU A 914 -2.47 15.29 -10.87
N LEU A 915 -2.92 14.84 -9.68
CA LEU A 915 -4.25 15.16 -9.16
C LEU A 915 -4.43 16.66 -8.92
N GLY A 916 -3.40 17.32 -8.38
CA GLY A 916 -3.36 18.77 -8.22
C GLY A 916 -3.50 19.52 -9.55
N GLY A 917 -2.85 19.05 -10.60
CA GLY A 917 -2.97 19.58 -11.96
C GLY A 917 -4.38 19.46 -12.54
N LEU A 918 -5.04 18.32 -12.34
CA LEU A 918 -6.43 18.13 -12.74
C LEU A 918 -7.38 19.08 -11.98
N SER A 919 -7.16 19.24 -10.66
CA SER A 919 -7.88 20.23 -9.85
C SER A 919 -7.73 21.64 -10.39
N LEU A 920 -6.51 22.03 -10.70
CA LEU A 920 -6.17 23.35 -11.23
C LEU A 920 -6.88 23.63 -12.57
N ILE A 921 -6.99 22.65 -13.45
CA ILE A 921 -7.76 22.75 -14.71
C ILE A 921 -9.22 23.10 -14.42
N GLY A 922 -9.86 22.41 -13.50
CA GLY A 922 -11.24 22.67 -13.10
C GLY A 922 -11.45 24.08 -12.54
N LEU A 923 -10.54 24.54 -11.67
CA LEU A 923 -10.55 25.89 -11.08
C LEU A 923 -10.39 26.99 -12.15
N LEU A 924 -9.46 26.78 -13.09
CA LEU A 924 -9.21 27.69 -14.20
C LEU A 924 -10.43 27.87 -15.10
N ILE A 925 -11.01 26.75 -15.52
CA ILE A 925 -12.21 26.75 -16.38
C ILE A 925 -13.36 27.46 -15.68
N LYS A 926 -13.59 27.19 -14.38
CA LYS A 926 -14.63 27.85 -13.57
C LYS A 926 -14.45 29.36 -13.53
N ASN A 927 -13.23 29.85 -13.29
CA ASN A 927 -12.94 31.27 -13.24
C ASN A 927 -13.13 31.94 -14.61
N ALA A 928 -12.72 31.28 -15.70
CA ALA A 928 -12.89 31.76 -17.06
C ALA A 928 -14.39 31.83 -17.47
N ILE A 929 -15.20 30.84 -17.08
CA ILE A 929 -16.65 30.83 -17.32
C ILE A 929 -17.30 32.06 -16.73
N VAL A 930 -17.04 32.34 -15.45
CA VAL A 930 -17.66 33.46 -14.72
C VAL A 930 -17.28 34.80 -15.36
N LEU A 931 -16.03 34.94 -15.82
CA LEU A 931 -15.59 36.17 -16.51
C LEU A 931 -16.22 36.33 -17.89
N ILE A 932 -16.23 35.26 -18.69
CA ILE A 932 -16.78 35.32 -20.08
C ILE A 932 -18.30 35.55 -20.04
N GLU A 933 -19.00 34.92 -19.10
CA GLU A 933 -20.44 35.14 -18.96
C GLU A 933 -20.77 36.59 -18.58
N GLU A 934 -19.98 37.21 -17.69
CA GLU A 934 -20.15 38.64 -17.38
C GLU A 934 -19.89 39.53 -18.62
N ILE A 935 -18.85 39.21 -19.41
CA ILE A 935 -18.58 39.95 -20.68
C ILE A 935 -19.79 39.84 -21.62
N ASP A 936 -20.31 38.63 -21.84
CA ASP A 936 -21.45 38.41 -22.74
C ASP A 936 -22.71 39.12 -22.21
N GLN A 937 -22.95 39.15 -20.90
CA GLN A 937 -24.07 39.84 -20.29
C GLN A 937 -23.97 41.38 -20.42
N GLN A 938 -22.75 41.97 -20.22
CA GLN A 938 -22.54 43.41 -20.37
C GLN A 938 -22.70 43.86 -21.81
N ILE A 939 -22.26 43.07 -22.77
CA ILE A 939 -22.45 43.32 -24.20
C ILE A 939 -23.92 43.15 -24.57
N ALA A 940 -24.63 42.13 -24.06
CA ALA A 940 -26.07 41.92 -24.30
C ALA A 940 -26.91 43.05 -23.69
N ALA A 941 -26.46 43.72 -22.62
CA ALA A 941 -27.08 44.89 -22.02
C ALA A 941 -26.87 46.19 -22.82
N GLY A 942 -26.22 46.12 -24.01
CA GLY A 942 -26.08 47.26 -24.93
C GLY A 942 -24.81 48.09 -24.74
N LYS A 943 -23.83 47.67 -23.92
CA LYS A 943 -22.55 48.35 -23.77
C LYS A 943 -21.68 48.15 -25.02
N ALA A 944 -20.85 49.13 -25.35
CA ALA A 944 -19.84 48.97 -26.39
C ALA A 944 -18.93 47.76 -26.06
N PRO A 945 -18.59 46.90 -27.04
CA PRO A 945 -17.88 45.65 -26.78
C PRO A 945 -16.59 45.80 -25.97
N LEU A 946 -15.76 46.80 -26.28
CA LEU A 946 -14.50 47.06 -25.55
C LEU A 946 -14.78 47.53 -24.13
N THR A 947 -15.73 48.45 -23.94
CA THR A 947 -16.14 48.88 -22.59
C THR A 947 -16.75 47.76 -21.79
N GLY A 948 -17.55 46.87 -22.41
CA GLY A 948 -18.11 45.68 -21.79
C GLY A 948 -17.01 44.72 -21.28
N ILE A 949 -15.96 44.50 -22.04
CA ILE A 949 -14.80 43.69 -21.64
C ILE A 949 -14.08 44.31 -20.43
N LEU A 950 -13.78 45.62 -20.50
CA LEU A 950 -13.05 46.32 -19.44
C LEU A 950 -13.85 46.41 -18.16
N ASP A 951 -15.16 46.68 -18.22
CA ASP A 951 -16.03 46.73 -17.04
C ASP A 951 -16.18 45.37 -16.43
N SER A 952 -16.33 44.28 -17.23
CA SER A 952 -16.44 42.91 -16.74
C SER A 952 -15.14 42.47 -16.08
N ALA A 953 -13.98 42.70 -16.71
CA ALA A 953 -12.69 42.39 -16.12
C ALA A 953 -12.48 43.11 -14.77
N THR A 954 -12.89 44.41 -14.71
CA THR A 954 -12.76 45.20 -13.48
C THR A 954 -13.71 44.75 -12.38
N SER A 955 -14.98 44.43 -12.70
CA SER A 955 -15.95 43.97 -11.71
C SER A 955 -15.64 42.57 -11.17
N ARG A 956 -15.04 41.70 -11.99
CA ARG A 956 -14.68 40.33 -11.61
C ARG A 956 -13.27 40.19 -10.98
N LEU A 957 -12.48 41.26 -10.98
CA LEU A 957 -11.14 41.25 -10.34
C LEU A 957 -11.19 40.85 -8.88
N ARG A 958 -12.08 41.46 -8.09
CA ARG A 958 -12.18 41.21 -6.65
C ARG A 958 -12.70 39.81 -6.33
N PRO A 959 -13.81 39.31 -6.90
CA PRO A 959 -14.28 37.93 -6.67
C PRO A 959 -13.26 36.88 -7.06
N VAL A 960 -12.66 36.99 -8.24
CA VAL A 960 -11.70 36.00 -8.75
C VAL A 960 -10.39 36.00 -7.94
N ALA A 961 -9.87 37.18 -7.59
CA ALA A 961 -8.68 37.27 -6.74
C ALA A 961 -8.94 36.75 -5.32
N MET A 962 -10.13 36.96 -4.78
CA MET A 962 -10.56 36.44 -3.48
C MET A 962 -10.64 34.92 -3.50
N ALA A 963 -11.33 34.35 -4.50
CA ALA A 963 -11.46 32.92 -4.68
C ALA A 963 -10.08 32.24 -4.78
N ALA A 964 -9.15 32.83 -5.51
CA ALA A 964 -7.78 32.32 -5.58
C ALA A 964 -7.07 32.45 -4.22
N ALA A 965 -7.18 33.59 -3.54
CA ALA A 965 -6.53 33.81 -2.25
C ALA A 965 -7.06 32.85 -1.15
N THR A 966 -8.40 32.62 -1.09
CA THR A 966 -8.98 31.66 -0.14
C THR A 966 -8.51 30.26 -0.40
N THR A 967 -8.39 29.86 -1.66
CA THR A 967 -7.89 28.51 -2.04
C THR A 967 -6.40 28.39 -1.72
N ILE A 968 -5.58 29.34 -2.14
CA ILE A 968 -4.12 29.32 -1.91
C ILE A 968 -3.80 29.32 -0.42
N LEU A 969 -4.37 30.26 0.34
CA LEU A 969 -4.08 30.36 1.76
C LEU A 969 -4.73 29.25 2.59
N GLY A 970 -5.88 28.75 2.17
CA GLY A 970 -6.55 27.61 2.81
C GLY A 970 -5.80 26.29 2.67
N MET A 971 -4.88 26.19 1.71
CA MET A 971 -4.05 24.99 1.52
C MET A 971 -2.73 25.01 2.30
N ILE A 972 -2.41 26.12 3.01
CA ILE A 972 -1.16 26.25 3.78
C ILE A 972 -0.97 25.09 4.78
N PRO A 973 -2.00 24.63 5.54
CA PRO A 973 -1.83 23.52 6.46
C PRO A 973 -1.37 22.22 5.78
N LEU A 974 -1.74 21.99 4.52
CA LEU A 974 -1.32 20.80 3.76
C LEU A 974 0.15 20.81 3.34
N LEU A 975 0.85 21.95 3.40
CA LEU A 975 2.29 22.02 3.13
C LEU A 975 3.13 21.29 4.19
N GLN A 976 2.57 21.02 5.36
CA GLN A 976 3.23 20.26 6.43
C GLN A 976 3.04 18.74 6.27
N ASP A 977 2.12 18.31 5.44
CA ASP A 977 1.88 16.89 5.18
C ASP A 977 2.66 16.42 3.96
N VAL A 978 3.52 15.41 4.15
CA VAL A 978 4.42 14.90 3.10
C VAL A 978 3.66 14.31 1.91
N PHE A 979 2.46 13.79 2.13
CA PHE A 979 1.64 13.21 1.06
C PHE A 979 1.02 14.29 0.18
N PHE A 980 0.62 15.43 0.77
CA PHE A 980 -0.09 16.50 0.05
C PHE A 980 0.79 17.69 -0.34
N VAL A 981 2.04 17.79 0.14
CA VAL A 981 2.90 18.97 -0.08
C VAL A 981 3.08 19.31 -1.56
N ASN A 982 3.43 18.33 -2.40
CA ASN A 982 3.66 18.55 -3.82
C ASN A 982 2.38 18.95 -4.58
N MET A 983 1.25 18.34 -4.23
CA MET A 983 -0.06 18.73 -4.75
C MET A 983 -0.41 20.17 -4.34
N SER A 984 -0.17 20.53 -3.08
CA SER A 984 -0.45 21.88 -2.56
C SER A 984 0.41 22.92 -3.28
N ILE A 985 1.71 22.66 -3.45
CA ILE A 985 2.61 23.53 -4.23
C ILE A 985 2.07 23.70 -5.65
N THR A 986 1.67 22.60 -6.31
CA THR A 986 1.13 22.60 -7.67
C THR A 986 -0.14 23.46 -7.78
N ILE A 987 -1.10 23.29 -6.87
CA ILE A 987 -2.36 24.04 -6.90
C ILE A 987 -2.12 25.50 -6.54
N MET A 988 -1.36 25.77 -5.47
CA MET A 988 -1.12 27.14 -5.00
C MET A 988 -0.37 27.99 -6.03
N SER A 989 0.75 27.49 -6.56
CA SER A 989 1.54 28.21 -7.56
C SER A 989 0.82 28.26 -8.91
N GLY A 990 0.22 27.15 -9.31
CA GLY A 990 -0.57 27.09 -10.53
C GLY A 990 -1.77 28.04 -10.52
N LEU A 991 -2.54 28.06 -9.43
CA LEU A 991 -3.71 28.94 -9.29
C LEU A 991 -3.31 30.42 -9.20
N ALA A 992 -2.24 30.76 -8.46
CA ALA A 992 -1.73 32.13 -8.39
C ALA A 992 -1.40 32.68 -9.78
N PHE A 993 -0.63 31.92 -10.55
CA PHE A 993 -0.26 32.33 -11.91
C PHE A 993 -1.44 32.32 -12.88
N ALA A 994 -2.26 31.26 -12.82
CA ALA A 994 -3.43 31.11 -13.68
C ALA A 994 -4.48 32.19 -13.44
N THR A 995 -4.65 32.66 -12.21
CA THR A 995 -5.59 33.75 -11.87
C THR A 995 -5.16 35.07 -12.53
N VAL A 996 -3.86 35.38 -12.45
CA VAL A 996 -3.32 36.58 -13.13
C VAL A 996 -3.51 36.47 -14.63
N LEU A 997 -3.21 35.30 -15.22
CA LEU A 997 -3.42 35.06 -16.64
C LEU A 997 -4.90 35.16 -17.06
N THR A 998 -5.80 34.53 -16.30
CA THR A 998 -7.24 34.55 -16.61
C THR A 998 -7.76 36.00 -16.65
N LEU A 999 -7.40 36.80 -15.66
CA LEU A 999 -7.83 38.19 -15.57
C LEU A 999 -7.26 39.08 -16.70
N ILE A 1000 -6.10 38.74 -17.25
CA ILE A 1000 -5.43 39.52 -18.32
C ILE A 1000 -5.68 38.89 -19.72
N PHE A 1001 -5.47 37.58 -19.81
CA PHE A 1001 -5.40 36.89 -21.10
C PHE A 1001 -6.77 36.51 -21.67
N VAL A 1002 -7.77 36.19 -20.85
CA VAL A 1002 -9.14 35.94 -21.33
C VAL A 1002 -9.74 37.18 -22.02
N PRO A 1003 -9.67 38.40 -21.45
CA PRO A 1003 -10.08 39.63 -22.16
C PRO A 1003 -9.38 39.83 -23.52
N VAL A 1004 -8.07 39.51 -23.59
CA VAL A 1004 -7.28 39.60 -24.83
C VAL A 1004 -7.77 38.58 -25.86
N LEU A 1005 -7.92 37.31 -25.49
CA LEU A 1005 -8.42 36.26 -26.38
C LEU A 1005 -9.84 36.56 -26.85
N TYR A 1006 -10.71 37.06 -25.95
CA TYR A 1006 -12.06 37.46 -26.29
C TYR A 1006 -12.03 38.57 -27.37
N SER A 1007 -11.18 39.61 -27.19
CA SER A 1007 -11.04 40.70 -28.15
C SER A 1007 -10.56 40.23 -29.53
N ILE A 1008 -9.68 39.22 -29.61
CA ILE A 1008 -9.15 38.63 -30.85
C ILE A 1008 -10.23 37.79 -31.56
N LEU A 1009 -10.83 36.82 -30.84
CA LEU A 1009 -11.76 35.86 -31.44
C LEU A 1009 -13.09 36.48 -31.88
N PHE A 1010 -13.50 37.56 -31.21
CA PHE A 1010 -14.66 38.35 -31.60
C PHE A 1010 -14.34 39.58 -32.50
N SER A 1011 -13.05 39.72 -32.88
CA SER A 1011 -12.57 40.77 -33.79
C SER A 1011 -12.97 42.16 -33.32
N ILE A 1012 -12.91 42.44 -32.01
CA ILE A 1012 -13.32 43.73 -31.43
C ILE A 1012 -12.25 44.79 -31.76
N PRO A 1013 -12.64 45.92 -32.43
CA PRO A 1013 -11.72 47.03 -32.73
C PRO A 1013 -11.31 47.75 -31.44
N TYR A 1014 -10.06 48.17 -31.37
CA TYR A 1014 -9.58 49.04 -30.29
C TYR A 1014 -10.14 50.46 -30.50
N SER A 1015 -10.74 51.05 -29.48
CA SER A 1015 -11.18 52.45 -29.42
C SER A 1015 -10.48 53.16 -28.24
N GLU A 1016 -9.97 54.36 -28.51
CA GLU A 1016 -9.34 55.17 -27.44
C GLU A 1016 -10.35 55.80 -26.47
N GLU A 1017 -11.62 55.96 -26.91
CA GLU A 1017 -12.72 56.54 -26.13
C GLU A 1017 -13.39 55.54 -25.14
N ALA A 1018 -13.01 54.30 -25.10
CA ALA A 1018 -13.59 53.27 -24.23
C ALA A 1018 -13.01 53.24 -22.80
#